data_a45053cc670413306cbbb7dd8bc8324b
#
_entry.id   a45053cc670413306cbbb7dd8bc8324b
#
_cell.length_a   1.000
_cell.length_b   1.000
_cell.length_c   1.000
_cell.angle_alpha   90.00
_cell.angle_beta   90.00
_cell.angle_gamma   90.00
#
_symmetry.space_group_name_H-M   'P 1'
#
loop_
_entity.id
_entity.type
_entity.pdbx_description
1 polymer ?
#
loop_
_entity_poly.entity_id
_entity_poly.type
_entity_poly.pdbx_seq_one_letter_code
_entity_poly.pdbx_strand_id
1 'polypeptide(L)'
;MIVSKKQKYKSLKNSNLNNKSVLILDSFISCMNKKSHNINIPTNINTLGYRCFYDCENIKSLYVPPNISNIEKGAFYNCKSLEKIELPKELSDLKDETFYNCSSLQSINIPDDVSYIGERCFLNCENLKEINFSNKVKSINDSAFKNCSNLTKIQIPNSVEVISKNVFFNCFNLEEVILPDNIDILESCLFANCKKLNKINIGQNITEIKELAFFECSSLSSLDLPQNLSNLGSRVFSNCTNLQDISLPNSIVSIGQGIFSNCTNLRKVTLPNKLTYIPSSTFNNCINLEEINLPKTVKQIDNSAFSNCKKLKTIYLPETLQSIGSDAFSGCEKLNHITLPDSLKNIGTAAFYDCKSLSEINIPNTINTLSPLTFANCSNLEKIKLPKMFDKIPDSCFANCTNLYDINLPETLNYINSYAFSNCSSLENIRLPKSIKMIGERAFNNCTNLRKIIIPKYIKSISNSAFDNCNNLVIYGEKNSYAHKYAIANKIDFEEYKFISLRGISIKNSFISMLNNNQSKLDLVLYPENTNDIFKVKWSSSDENIVSVKDGIITSHNVGIVTITAQVGYNKIAKCIVQVERPLESIKLETDYLSLNKSESKSLKIEYFPKNHTCTDNPVWKSSDENIVKVDSYGNITAISKGDCIITCTLDGKSDSCKVNVDLPLKEITLDKTSLNLKCNESYKLNISYIPEDTTDVISLNWSCMDSSIVAINDDGTIKALNPGTTVITASANNKIATCIVTVRSCISAVKFKDDRINLKVDDSLSLEILDQNNDYVENELITWNISDSKIAKIENNRLIATNEGTTVIVAQVEGLIAAAILNVSLKKIRLFDVNYLKSSSNIITGKGIVGATVKAFNNNELISDTCIISSDKKFLLHIEPQEPGSEIIVEISKHGYETKEEVITSLYEFDTFYVDSVETLDSNNIYISGRGCSGAYIRAYIKNTQIGKACSVNSDGHFKMHLPKIKSDTVVTLKMRQTNYVTANKNIIIP
;
A
#
# COMPACT_ATOMS: atom_id res chain seq x y z
N MET A 1 -60.89 -1.50 -35.41
CA MET A 1 -60.27 -1.76 -36.72
C MET A 1 -59.87 -3.23 -36.93
N ILE A 2 -59.88 -4.10 -35.92
CA ILE A 2 -59.52 -5.52 -36.03
C ILE A 2 -60.67 -6.37 -36.56
N VAL A 3 -61.90 -5.93 -36.34
CA VAL A 3 -63.09 -6.68 -36.76
C VAL A 3 -63.35 -6.59 -38.25
N SER A 4 -63.01 -5.46 -38.92
CA SER A 4 -63.21 -5.29 -40.34
C SER A 4 -62.22 -6.05 -41.24
N LYS A 5 -61.02 -6.39 -40.67
CA LYS A 5 -59.99 -7.16 -41.40
C LYS A 5 -60.34 -8.67 -41.43
N LYS A 6 -60.96 -9.20 -40.38
CA LYS A 6 -61.41 -10.62 -40.37
C LYS A 6 -62.52 -10.93 -41.38
N GLN A 7 -63.37 -9.98 -41.73
CA GLN A 7 -64.39 -10.15 -42.74
C GLN A 7 -63.83 -10.14 -44.19
N LYS A 8 -62.80 -9.35 -44.48
CA LYS A 8 -62.09 -9.36 -45.78
C LYS A 8 -61.35 -10.73 -46.01
N TYR A 9 -60.84 -11.29 -44.94
CA TYR A 9 -60.19 -12.63 -44.99
C TYR A 9 -61.15 -13.79 -45.34
N LYS A 10 -62.44 -13.68 -44.99
CA LYS A 10 -63.45 -14.71 -45.33
C LYS A 10 -63.86 -14.63 -46.78
N SER A 11 -63.89 -13.46 -47.43
CA SER A 11 -64.30 -13.28 -48.87
C SER A 11 -63.24 -13.75 -49.85
N LEU A 12 -61.99 -13.81 -49.49
CA LEU A 12 -60.87 -14.25 -50.37
C LEU A 12 -60.65 -15.77 -50.32
N LYS A 13 -61.33 -16.52 -49.43
CA LYS A 13 -61.25 -17.96 -49.34
C LYS A 13 -61.98 -18.70 -50.47
N ASN A 14 -62.80 -18.00 -51.27
CA ASN A 14 -63.61 -18.56 -52.32
C ASN A 14 -63.12 -18.29 -53.75
N SER A 15 -61.98 -17.75 -53.95
CA SER A 15 -61.33 -17.62 -55.23
C SER A 15 -60.27 -18.72 -55.39
N ASN A 16 -60.45 -19.58 -56.40
CA ASN A 16 -59.56 -20.62 -56.82
C ASN A 16 -58.15 -20.09 -57.16
N LEU A 17 -57.26 -19.95 -56.10
CA LEU A 17 -55.86 -19.71 -56.26
C LEU A 17 -55.13 -21.03 -55.93
N ASN A 18 -55.12 -21.97 -56.93
CA ASN A 18 -54.28 -23.13 -56.96
C ASN A 18 -52.82 -22.69 -56.84
N ASN A 19 -52.12 -23.14 -55.79
CA ASN A 19 -50.69 -23.14 -55.61
C ASN A 19 -49.94 -21.79 -55.35
N LYS A 20 -50.50 -20.82 -54.68
CA LYS A 20 -49.66 -19.75 -54.12
C LYS A 20 -49.61 -19.80 -52.63
N SER A 21 -48.48 -20.09 -52.09
CA SER A 21 -48.15 -20.16 -50.66
C SER A 21 -48.17 -18.79 -49.99
N VAL A 22 -48.39 -17.70 -50.74
CA VAL A 22 -48.28 -16.28 -50.26
C VAL A 22 -49.44 -15.44 -50.71
N LEU A 23 -50.10 -14.73 -49.83
CA LEU A 23 -51.15 -13.78 -50.08
C LEU A 23 -50.57 -12.34 -50.13
N ILE A 24 -50.84 -11.58 -51.20
CA ILE A 24 -50.43 -10.18 -51.37
C ILE A 24 -51.57 -9.27 -50.95
N LEU A 25 -51.41 -8.39 -49.96
CA LEU A 25 -52.34 -7.39 -49.52
C LEU A 25 -51.66 -6.03 -49.38
N ASP A 26 -52.05 -5.01 -50.10
CA ASP A 26 -51.58 -3.63 -49.95
C ASP A 26 -50.07 -3.51 -49.69
N SER A 27 -49.24 -3.97 -50.59
CA SER A 27 -47.75 -3.98 -50.47
C SER A 27 -47.17 -4.92 -49.40
N PHE A 28 -47.97 -5.73 -48.68
CA PHE A 28 -47.55 -6.71 -47.70
C PHE A 28 -47.67 -8.14 -48.20
N ILE A 29 -46.72 -9.00 -47.80
CA ILE A 29 -46.77 -10.45 -48.03
C ILE A 29 -47.22 -11.16 -46.77
N SER A 30 -48.11 -12.12 -46.87
CA SER A 30 -48.50 -13.05 -45.81
C SER A 30 -48.38 -14.49 -46.32
N CYS A 31 -47.73 -15.38 -45.57
CA CYS A 31 -47.58 -16.78 -45.92
C CYS A 31 -48.86 -17.54 -45.60
N MET A 32 -49.48 -18.12 -46.65
CA MET A 32 -50.75 -18.87 -46.53
C MET A 32 -50.52 -20.39 -46.34
N ASN A 33 -49.35 -20.92 -46.80
CA ASN A 33 -49.04 -22.35 -46.69
C ASN A 33 -47.73 -22.55 -45.92
N LYS A 34 -47.85 -22.82 -44.65
CA LYS A 34 -46.74 -23.05 -43.73
C LYS A 34 -45.83 -24.24 -44.10
N LYS A 35 -46.26 -25.11 -45.09
CA LYS A 35 -45.53 -26.30 -45.50
C LYS A 35 -44.72 -26.09 -46.80
N SER A 36 -44.72 -24.92 -47.42
CA SER A 36 -43.97 -24.66 -48.66
C SER A 36 -42.45 -24.62 -48.41
N HIS A 37 -41.68 -25.27 -49.29
CA HIS A 37 -40.20 -25.27 -49.20
C HIS A 37 -39.53 -24.13 -49.99
N ASN A 38 -40.17 -23.72 -51.12
CA ASN A 38 -39.68 -22.64 -51.97
C ASN A 38 -40.69 -21.52 -52.08
N ILE A 39 -40.27 -20.31 -51.70
CA ILE A 39 -41.12 -19.14 -51.72
C ILE A 39 -40.39 -18.08 -52.56
N ASN A 40 -41.08 -17.57 -53.61
CA ASN A 40 -40.65 -16.43 -54.37
C ASN A 40 -41.40 -15.18 -53.89
N ILE A 41 -40.66 -14.25 -53.36
CA ILE A 41 -41.22 -12.96 -52.96
C ILE A 41 -41.41 -12.09 -54.22
N PRO A 42 -42.62 -11.57 -54.49
CA PRO A 42 -42.86 -10.73 -55.68
C PRO A 42 -42.11 -9.43 -55.67
N THR A 43 -41.66 -9.02 -56.86
CA THR A 43 -40.89 -7.77 -57.03
C THR A 43 -41.71 -6.51 -57.05
N ASN A 44 -43.04 -6.60 -57.01
CA ASN A 44 -43.98 -5.45 -57.00
C ASN A 44 -44.37 -5.01 -55.58
N ILE A 45 -43.76 -5.55 -54.52
CA ILE A 45 -44.04 -5.16 -53.12
C ILE A 45 -42.76 -4.59 -52.51
N ASN A 46 -42.90 -3.75 -51.58
CA ASN A 46 -41.79 -3.08 -50.86
C ASN A 46 -41.77 -3.43 -49.36
N THR A 47 -42.74 -4.17 -48.84
CA THR A 47 -42.85 -4.50 -47.41
C THR A 47 -43.22 -5.94 -47.17
N LEU A 48 -42.49 -6.60 -46.29
CA LEU A 48 -42.89 -7.86 -45.68
C LEU A 48 -43.73 -7.53 -44.42
N GLY A 49 -45.01 -7.95 -44.44
CA GLY A 49 -45.98 -7.58 -43.43
C GLY A 49 -45.75 -8.27 -42.05
N TYR A 50 -46.45 -7.77 -41.03
CA TYR A 50 -46.44 -8.35 -39.69
C TYR A 50 -46.67 -9.86 -39.71
N ARG A 51 -45.67 -10.61 -39.20
CA ARG A 51 -45.69 -12.08 -39.11
C ARG A 51 -46.02 -12.79 -40.41
N CYS A 52 -45.64 -12.28 -41.58
CA CYS A 52 -46.02 -12.78 -42.87
C CYS A 52 -45.51 -14.24 -43.16
N PHE A 53 -44.35 -14.63 -42.58
CA PHE A 53 -43.84 -15.98 -42.60
C PHE A 53 -43.93 -16.70 -41.24
N TYR A 54 -44.84 -16.30 -40.37
CA TYR A 54 -45.02 -16.89 -39.06
C TYR A 54 -45.28 -18.40 -39.11
N ASP A 55 -44.50 -19.22 -38.36
CA ASP A 55 -44.55 -20.69 -38.32
C ASP A 55 -44.29 -21.38 -39.70
N CYS A 56 -43.53 -20.74 -40.60
CA CYS A 56 -43.17 -21.39 -41.84
C CYS A 56 -41.96 -22.34 -41.62
N GLU A 57 -42.22 -23.50 -41.03
CA GLU A 57 -41.21 -24.42 -40.52
C GLU A 57 -40.42 -25.18 -41.63
N ASN A 58 -40.84 -25.12 -42.90
CA ASN A 58 -40.21 -25.85 -43.98
C ASN A 58 -39.27 -24.99 -44.86
N ILE A 59 -39.19 -23.70 -44.62
CA ILE A 59 -38.30 -22.80 -45.39
C ILE A 59 -36.89 -23.00 -44.93
N LYS A 60 -36.00 -23.50 -45.81
CA LYS A 60 -34.55 -23.65 -45.47
C LYS A 60 -33.72 -22.45 -45.88
N SER A 61 -34.01 -21.81 -47.01
CA SER A 61 -33.33 -20.64 -47.48
C SER A 61 -34.33 -19.70 -48.17
N LEU A 62 -34.07 -18.39 -48.02
CA LEU A 62 -34.92 -17.37 -48.60
C LEU A 62 -34.07 -16.24 -49.17
N TYR A 63 -34.34 -15.79 -50.38
CA TYR A 63 -33.83 -14.57 -50.95
C TYR A 63 -34.89 -13.48 -50.82
N VAL A 64 -34.56 -12.38 -50.14
CA VAL A 64 -35.43 -11.21 -50.04
C VAL A 64 -35.00 -10.23 -51.11
N PRO A 65 -35.85 -9.95 -52.08
CA PRO A 65 -35.44 -9.14 -53.26
C PRO A 65 -35.18 -7.65 -52.85
N PRO A 66 -34.35 -6.92 -53.59
CA PRO A 66 -33.85 -5.59 -53.25
C PRO A 66 -34.94 -4.49 -53.19
N ASN A 67 -36.11 -4.72 -53.81
CA ASN A 67 -37.24 -3.83 -53.71
C ASN A 67 -37.96 -3.82 -52.34
N ILE A 68 -37.58 -4.74 -51.42
CA ILE A 68 -38.13 -4.73 -50.04
C ILE A 68 -37.31 -3.75 -49.22
N SER A 69 -37.94 -2.64 -48.82
CA SER A 69 -37.35 -1.63 -47.95
C SER A 69 -37.80 -1.76 -46.49
N ASN A 70 -38.85 -2.57 -46.21
CA ASN A 70 -39.36 -2.73 -44.86
C ASN A 70 -39.73 -4.20 -44.54
N ILE A 71 -39.28 -4.69 -43.41
CA ILE A 71 -39.63 -5.97 -42.86
C ILE A 71 -40.28 -5.76 -41.49
N GLU A 72 -41.60 -6.06 -41.41
CA GLU A 72 -42.38 -5.80 -40.23
C GLU A 72 -42.07 -6.77 -39.10
N LYS A 73 -42.46 -6.40 -37.88
CA LYS A 73 -42.27 -7.15 -36.62
C LYS A 73 -42.68 -8.63 -36.80
N GLY A 74 -41.77 -9.54 -36.40
CA GLY A 74 -42.00 -10.98 -36.39
C GLY A 74 -42.15 -11.57 -37.80
N ALA A 75 -41.68 -10.93 -38.87
CA ALA A 75 -41.92 -11.40 -40.25
C ALA A 75 -41.52 -12.88 -40.44
N PHE A 76 -40.45 -13.34 -39.85
CA PHE A 76 -39.95 -14.74 -39.93
C PHE A 76 -40.08 -15.46 -38.55
N TYR A 77 -40.97 -15.02 -37.71
CA TYR A 77 -41.20 -15.62 -36.40
C TYR A 77 -41.43 -17.12 -36.46
N ASN A 78 -40.60 -17.92 -35.75
CA ASN A 78 -40.74 -19.39 -35.67
C ASN A 78 -40.50 -20.15 -37.02
N CYS A 79 -39.68 -19.60 -37.93
CA CYS A 79 -39.19 -20.26 -39.10
C CYS A 79 -38.02 -21.21 -38.75
N LYS A 80 -38.34 -22.32 -38.06
CA LYS A 80 -37.34 -23.17 -37.38
C LYS A 80 -36.32 -23.79 -38.32
N SER A 81 -36.69 -24.09 -39.59
CA SER A 81 -35.79 -24.71 -40.58
C SER A 81 -34.99 -23.70 -41.41
N LEU A 82 -35.17 -22.41 -41.19
CA LEU A 82 -34.50 -21.38 -41.98
C LEU A 82 -32.99 -21.40 -41.64
N GLU A 83 -32.19 -21.88 -42.58
CA GLU A 83 -30.73 -22.03 -42.44
C GLU A 83 -29.97 -20.77 -42.92
N LYS A 84 -30.48 -20.15 -44.00
CA LYS A 84 -29.86 -18.97 -44.65
C LYS A 84 -30.93 -18.02 -45.19
N ILE A 85 -30.68 -16.72 -45.02
CA ILE A 85 -31.47 -15.66 -45.60
C ILE A 85 -30.57 -14.53 -46.11
N GLU A 86 -30.91 -14.00 -47.28
CA GLU A 86 -30.26 -12.83 -47.86
C GLU A 86 -31.20 -11.64 -47.77
N LEU A 87 -30.80 -10.62 -47.05
CA LEU A 87 -31.56 -9.40 -46.76
C LEU A 87 -31.27 -8.33 -47.83
N PRO A 88 -32.23 -7.46 -48.17
CA PRO A 88 -32.02 -6.36 -49.09
C PRO A 88 -31.09 -5.31 -48.47
N LYS A 89 -30.28 -4.66 -49.33
CA LYS A 89 -29.23 -3.71 -48.88
C LYS A 89 -29.82 -2.40 -48.28
N GLU A 90 -30.97 -1.97 -48.77
CA GLU A 90 -31.59 -0.73 -48.36
C GLU A 90 -32.49 -0.84 -47.12
N LEU A 91 -32.39 -1.93 -46.37
CA LEU A 91 -33.15 -2.14 -45.16
C LEU A 91 -32.60 -1.23 -44.02
N SER A 92 -33.45 -0.38 -43.44
CA SER A 92 -33.03 0.59 -42.38
C SER A 92 -33.07 0.06 -40.97
N ASP A 93 -33.87 -0.99 -40.75
CA ASP A 93 -34.04 -1.60 -39.40
C ASP A 93 -34.39 -3.08 -39.51
N LEU A 94 -34.05 -3.80 -38.43
CA LEU A 94 -34.56 -5.15 -38.14
C LEU A 94 -35.50 -5.04 -36.96
N LYS A 95 -36.81 -5.09 -37.23
CA LYS A 95 -37.85 -4.91 -36.20
C LYS A 95 -37.90 -6.03 -35.19
N ASP A 96 -38.62 -5.81 -34.11
CA ASP A 96 -38.78 -6.79 -33.03
C ASP A 96 -39.21 -8.16 -33.54
N GLU A 97 -38.68 -9.21 -32.90
CA GLU A 97 -39.07 -10.61 -33.17
C GLU A 97 -38.91 -11.06 -34.64
N THR A 98 -38.20 -10.30 -35.51
CA THR A 98 -38.14 -10.59 -36.93
C THR A 98 -37.74 -12.03 -37.23
N PHE A 99 -36.70 -12.56 -36.58
CA PHE A 99 -36.18 -13.94 -36.69
C PHE A 99 -36.33 -14.73 -35.39
N TYR A 100 -37.31 -14.38 -34.58
CA TYR A 100 -37.58 -15.07 -33.33
C TYR A 100 -37.75 -16.58 -33.57
N ASN A 101 -36.96 -17.40 -32.87
CA ASN A 101 -37.00 -18.86 -32.93
C ASN A 101 -36.72 -19.46 -34.34
N CYS A 102 -35.86 -18.79 -35.13
CA CYS A 102 -35.28 -19.36 -36.34
C CYS A 102 -34.08 -20.25 -35.94
N SER A 103 -34.39 -21.36 -35.30
CA SER A 103 -33.36 -22.19 -34.62
C SER A 103 -32.29 -22.79 -35.52
N SER A 104 -32.55 -22.96 -36.84
CA SER A 104 -31.59 -23.46 -37.81
C SER A 104 -30.75 -22.38 -38.49
N LEU A 105 -30.97 -21.09 -38.24
CA LEU A 105 -30.26 -19.98 -38.88
C LEU A 105 -28.78 -20.04 -38.47
N GLN A 106 -27.88 -20.15 -39.47
CA GLN A 106 -26.44 -20.36 -39.20
C GLN A 106 -25.61 -19.09 -39.23
N SER A 107 -25.93 -18.16 -40.14
CA SER A 107 -25.28 -16.87 -40.28
C SER A 107 -26.22 -15.84 -40.85
N ILE A 108 -25.95 -14.55 -40.57
CA ILE A 108 -26.68 -13.44 -41.16
C ILE A 108 -25.74 -12.25 -41.37
N ASN A 109 -25.89 -11.60 -42.55
CA ASN A 109 -25.26 -10.32 -42.83
C ASN A 109 -26.31 -9.23 -42.59
N ILE A 110 -26.03 -8.34 -41.68
CA ILE A 110 -26.87 -7.16 -41.42
C ILE A 110 -26.59 -6.14 -42.54
N PRO A 111 -27.60 -5.70 -43.32
CA PRO A 111 -27.43 -4.73 -44.40
C PRO A 111 -26.81 -3.41 -43.91
N ASP A 112 -26.08 -2.74 -44.83
CA ASP A 112 -25.28 -1.55 -44.50
C ASP A 112 -26.10 -0.37 -43.97
N ASP A 113 -27.37 -0.26 -44.30
CA ASP A 113 -28.26 0.82 -43.85
C ASP A 113 -29.00 0.56 -42.54
N VAL A 114 -28.89 -0.68 -41.98
CA VAL A 114 -29.55 -1.03 -40.72
C VAL A 114 -28.92 -0.29 -39.56
N SER A 115 -29.73 0.52 -38.89
CA SER A 115 -29.37 1.28 -37.68
C SER A 115 -29.94 0.71 -36.40
N TYR A 116 -30.89 -0.19 -36.48
CA TYR A 116 -31.68 -0.70 -35.35
C TYR A 116 -31.85 -2.22 -35.44
N ILE A 117 -31.50 -2.92 -34.35
CA ILE A 117 -31.83 -4.35 -34.17
C ILE A 117 -32.85 -4.46 -33.04
N GLY A 118 -34.05 -4.90 -33.41
CA GLY A 118 -35.23 -4.90 -32.53
C GLY A 118 -35.18 -5.89 -31.40
N GLU A 119 -36.13 -5.70 -30.46
CA GLU A 119 -36.33 -6.59 -29.31
C GLU A 119 -36.57 -8.02 -29.77
N ARG A 120 -35.83 -9.00 -29.16
CA ARG A 120 -35.93 -10.43 -29.45
C ARG A 120 -35.77 -10.78 -30.93
N CYS A 121 -35.09 -9.97 -31.70
CA CYS A 121 -34.99 -10.11 -33.17
C CYS A 121 -34.48 -11.50 -33.56
N PHE A 122 -33.41 -12.01 -32.91
CA PHE A 122 -32.82 -13.32 -33.10
C PHE A 122 -32.94 -14.24 -31.89
N LEU A 123 -33.91 -14.00 -31.02
CA LEU A 123 -34.12 -14.83 -29.84
C LEU A 123 -34.37 -16.29 -30.23
N ASN A 124 -33.65 -17.24 -29.61
CA ASN A 124 -33.65 -18.66 -29.90
C ASN A 124 -33.15 -19.03 -31.33
N CYS A 125 -32.32 -18.24 -31.95
CA CYS A 125 -31.56 -18.64 -33.15
C CYS A 125 -30.37 -19.52 -32.72
N GLU A 126 -30.64 -20.69 -32.21
CA GLU A 126 -29.69 -21.57 -31.52
C GLU A 126 -28.48 -21.94 -32.38
N ASN A 127 -28.65 -22.12 -33.71
CA ASN A 127 -27.56 -22.47 -34.63
C ASN A 127 -26.80 -21.28 -35.20
N LEU A 128 -27.14 -20.04 -34.79
CA LEU A 128 -26.45 -18.84 -35.31
C LEU A 128 -25.00 -18.83 -34.79
N LYS A 129 -24.03 -18.93 -35.73
CA LYS A 129 -22.59 -18.97 -35.43
C LYS A 129 -21.91 -17.65 -35.65
N GLU A 130 -22.35 -16.94 -36.70
CA GLU A 130 -21.72 -15.70 -37.18
C GLU A 130 -22.77 -14.65 -37.48
N ILE A 131 -22.44 -13.43 -37.15
CA ILE A 131 -23.19 -12.24 -37.50
C ILE A 131 -22.24 -11.15 -37.99
N ASN A 132 -22.52 -10.59 -39.15
CA ASN A 132 -21.77 -9.48 -39.73
C ASN A 132 -22.61 -8.21 -39.53
N PHE A 133 -22.19 -7.35 -38.61
CA PHE A 133 -22.87 -6.07 -38.37
C PHE A 133 -22.51 -5.02 -39.45
N SER A 134 -23.47 -4.20 -39.77
CA SER A 134 -23.26 -2.93 -40.45
C SER A 134 -22.61 -1.91 -39.54
N ASN A 135 -21.76 -1.04 -40.09
CA ASN A 135 -21.15 0.09 -39.38
C ASN A 135 -22.13 1.25 -39.09
N LYS A 136 -23.43 1.07 -39.41
CA LYS A 136 -24.48 2.04 -39.08
C LYS A 136 -25.39 1.61 -37.93
N VAL A 137 -25.24 0.39 -37.43
CA VAL A 137 -26.05 -0.09 -36.29
C VAL A 137 -25.77 0.78 -35.08
N LYS A 138 -26.81 1.40 -34.54
CA LYS A 138 -26.75 2.28 -33.36
C LYS A 138 -27.28 1.63 -32.10
N SER A 139 -28.25 0.73 -32.22
CA SER A 139 -28.84 0.07 -31.07
C SER A 139 -29.11 -1.41 -31.30
N ILE A 140 -28.81 -2.19 -30.27
CA ILE A 140 -29.15 -3.61 -30.15
C ILE A 140 -30.06 -3.77 -28.93
N ASN A 141 -31.33 -4.12 -29.20
CA ASN A 141 -32.36 -4.03 -28.17
C ASN A 141 -32.53 -5.31 -27.36
N ASP A 142 -33.42 -5.26 -26.34
CA ASP A 142 -33.59 -6.29 -25.34
C ASP A 142 -33.69 -7.70 -25.94
N SER A 143 -32.89 -8.61 -25.42
CA SER A 143 -32.93 -10.02 -25.77
C SER A 143 -32.69 -10.32 -27.26
N ALA A 144 -32.09 -9.38 -28.02
CA ALA A 144 -31.97 -9.52 -29.48
C ALA A 144 -31.27 -10.81 -29.90
N PHE A 145 -30.25 -11.29 -29.21
CA PHE A 145 -29.50 -12.54 -29.47
C PHE A 145 -29.61 -13.54 -28.32
N LYS A 146 -30.60 -13.38 -27.45
CA LYS A 146 -30.83 -14.31 -26.35
C LYS A 146 -31.02 -15.75 -26.85
N ASN A 147 -30.33 -16.70 -26.23
CA ASN A 147 -30.32 -18.12 -26.57
C ASN A 147 -29.73 -18.42 -27.97
N CYS A 148 -28.85 -17.59 -28.51
CA CYS A 148 -28.04 -17.92 -29.69
C CYS A 148 -26.86 -18.80 -29.23
N SER A 149 -27.18 -20.04 -28.87
CA SER A 149 -26.27 -20.94 -28.15
C SER A 149 -25.00 -21.34 -28.92
N ASN A 150 -25.01 -21.31 -30.25
CA ASN A 150 -23.85 -21.63 -31.08
C ASN A 150 -23.03 -20.43 -31.53
N LEU A 151 -23.38 -19.23 -31.12
CA LEU A 151 -22.58 -18.04 -31.37
C LEU A 151 -21.25 -18.15 -30.61
N THR A 152 -20.12 -18.04 -31.34
CA THR A 152 -18.79 -18.24 -30.74
C THR A 152 -18.01 -16.95 -30.56
N LYS A 153 -18.16 -16.04 -31.52
CA LYS A 153 -17.49 -14.71 -31.47
C LYS A 153 -18.42 -13.63 -31.92
N ILE A 154 -18.25 -12.46 -31.35
CA ILE A 154 -18.99 -11.28 -31.78
C ILE A 154 -18.13 -10.04 -31.70
N GLN A 155 -18.15 -9.28 -32.79
CA GLN A 155 -17.54 -7.95 -32.83
C GLN A 155 -18.65 -6.92 -33.08
N ILE A 156 -18.91 -6.08 -32.09
CA ILE A 156 -19.90 -5.03 -32.15
C ILE A 156 -19.23 -3.77 -32.69
N PRO A 157 -19.76 -3.16 -33.77
CA PRO A 157 -19.11 -2.01 -34.39
C PRO A 157 -19.19 -0.75 -33.48
N ASN A 158 -18.23 0.13 -33.63
CA ASN A 158 -18.16 1.40 -32.88
C ASN A 158 -19.30 2.40 -33.19
N SER A 159 -20.18 2.05 -34.12
CA SER A 159 -21.42 2.82 -34.37
C SER A 159 -22.50 2.55 -33.33
N VAL A 160 -22.43 1.43 -32.61
CA VAL A 160 -23.43 1.04 -31.60
C VAL A 160 -23.26 1.90 -30.36
N GLU A 161 -24.33 2.60 -30.01
CA GLU A 161 -24.43 3.52 -28.86
C GLU A 161 -25.17 2.87 -27.68
N VAL A 162 -26.05 1.91 -27.95
CA VAL A 162 -26.87 1.24 -26.94
C VAL A 162 -26.90 -0.26 -27.15
N ILE A 163 -26.57 -1.00 -26.11
CA ILE A 163 -26.76 -2.45 -26.03
C ILE A 163 -27.66 -2.71 -24.83
N SER A 164 -28.90 -3.18 -25.08
CA SER A 164 -29.89 -3.37 -24.01
C SER A 164 -29.65 -4.62 -23.17
N LYS A 165 -30.50 -4.84 -22.17
CA LYS A 165 -30.39 -6.00 -21.28
C LYS A 165 -30.63 -7.32 -22.01
N ASN A 166 -30.10 -8.43 -21.47
CA ASN A 166 -30.28 -9.81 -21.94
C ASN A 166 -29.80 -10.07 -23.39
N VAL A 167 -29.11 -9.14 -24.04
CA VAL A 167 -28.81 -9.29 -25.47
C VAL A 167 -28.15 -10.61 -25.81
N PHE A 168 -27.15 -11.03 -25.04
CA PHE A 168 -26.42 -12.29 -25.22
C PHE A 168 -26.69 -13.31 -24.13
N PHE A 169 -27.81 -13.18 -23.43
CA PHE A 169 -28.20 -14.13 -22.40
C PHE A 169 -28.28 -15.56 -22.96
N ASN A 170 -27.66 -16.56 -22.32
CA ASN A 170 -27.61 -17.96 -22.75
C ASN A 170 -26.89 -18.21 -24.09
N CYS A 171 -25.98 -17.37 -24.51
CA CYS A 171 -25.06 -17.67 -25.61
C CYS A 171 -23.91 -18.56 -25.10
N PHE A 172 -24.25 -19.85 -24.81
CA PHE A 172 -23.37 -20.77 -24.06
C PHE A 172 -21.98 -20.96 -24.67
N ASN A 173 -21.88 -20.90 -26.04
CA ASN A 173 -20.64 -21.12 -26.75
C ASN A 173 -19.90 -19.83 -27.11
N LEU A 174 -20.38 -18.66 -26.67
CA LEU A 174 -19.73 -17.40 -26.93
C LEU A 174 -18.39 -17.32 -26.17
N GLU A 175 -17.30 -17.26 -26.92
CA GLU A 175 -15.91 -17.30 -26.39
C GLU A 175 -15.25 -15.93 -26.40
N GLU A 176 -15.55 -15.10 -27.42
CA GLU A 176 -14.87 -13.82 -27.61
C GLU A 176 -15.88 -12.71 -27.95
N VAL A 177 -15.75 -11.58 -27.27
CA VAL A 177 -16.60 -10.38 -27.46
C VAL A 177 -15.69 -9.15 -27.59
N ILE A 178 -15.92 -8.37 -28.64
CA ILE A 178 -15.33 -7.05 -28.81
C ILE A 178 -16.47 -6.04 -28.75
N LEU A 179 -16.47 -5.23 -27.69
CA LEU A 179 -17.47 -4.17 -27.49
C LEU A 179 -17.04 -2.86 -28.14
N PRO A 180 -17.98 -1.97 -28.49
CA PRO A 180 -17.67 -0.65 -28.98
C PRO A 180 -17.11 0.24 -27.87
N ASP A 181 -16.24 1.19 -28.25
CA ASP A 181 -15.57 2.09 -27.30
C ASP A 181 -16.49 3.18 -26.70
N ASN A 182 -17.67 3.37 -27.25
CA ASN A 182 -18.55 4.49 -26.92
C ASN A 182 -19.72 4.12 -25.99
N ILE A 183 -19.86 2.86 -25.61
CA ILE A 183 -20.85 2.48 -24.59
C ILE A 183 -20.31 2.80 -23.18
N ASP A 184 -21.19 3.25 -22.32
CA ASP A 184 -20.90 3.65 -20.94
C ASP A 184 -21.50 2.69 -19.89
N ILE A 185 -22.42 1.81 -20.31
CA ILE A 185 -23.14 0.89 -19.44
C ILE A 185 -23.13 -0.51 -20.02
N LEU A 186 -22.80 -1.52 -19.19
CA LEU A 186 -23.10 -2.91 -19.45
C LEU A 186 -24.42 -3.24 -18.78
N GLU A 187 -25.44 -3.47 -19.58
CA GLU A 187 -26.81 -3.68 -19.14
C GLU A 187 -27.03 -5.02 -18.42
N SER A 188 -28.14 -5.12 -17.68
CA SER A 188 -28.48 -6.30 -16.88
C SER A 188 -28.51 -7.57 -17.72
N CYS A 189 -27.87 -8.64 -17.18
CA CYS A 189 -27.82 -9.97 -17.79
C CYS A 189 -27.23 -9.99 -19.21
N LEU A 190 -26.41 -8.99 -19.59
CA LEU A 190 -25.94 -8.84 -20.97
C LEU A 190 -25.25 -10.11 -21.49
N PHE A 191 -24.35 -10.70 -20.69
CA PHE A 191 -23.62 -11.94 -21.00
C PHE A 191 -23.96 -13.08 -20.03
N ALA A 192 -25.08 -12.96 -19.32
CA ALA A 192 -25.44 -14.00 -18.36
C ALA A 192 -25.53 -15.37 -19.04
N ASN A 193 -24.87 -16.36 -18.42
CA ASN A 193 -24.83 -17.74 -18.88
C ASN A 193 -24.06 -17.95 -20.21
N CYS A 194 -23.12 -17.04 -20.54
CA CYS A 194 -22.15 -17.24 -21.59
C CYS A 194 -20.98 -18.10 -21.08
N LYS A 195 -21.21 -19.39 -20.92
CA LYS A 195 -20.33 -20.31 -20.16
C LYS A 195 -18.90 -20.39 -20.71
N LYS A 196 -18.71 -20.23 -22.01
CA LYS A 196 -17.40 -20.29 -22.65
C LYS A 196 -16.71 -18.94 -22.80
N LEU A 197 -17.34 -17.83 -22.39
CA LEU A 197 -16.77 -16.50 -22.52
C LEU A 197 -15.46 -16.40 -21.72
N ASN A 198 -14.35 -16.24 -22.43
CA ASN A 198 -13.01 -16.14 -21.85
C ASN A 198 -12.21 -14.94 -22.34
N LYS A 199 -12.67 -14.31 -23.44
CA LYS A 199 -12.08 -13.09 -23.99
C LYS A 199 -13.13 -12.01 -24.18
N ILE A 200 -13.02 -10.95 -23.40
CA ILE A 200 -13.82 -9.76 -23.59
C ILE A 200 -12.99 -8.52 -23.32
N ASN A 201 -13.04 -7.56 -24.23
CA ASN A 201 -12.50 -6.23 -24.00
C ASN A 201 -13.66 -5.30 -23.72
N ILE A 202 -13.77 -4.90 -22.44
CA ILE A 202 -14.71 -3.84 -22.05
C ILE A 202 -14.04 -2.50 -22.21
N GLY A 203 -14.67 -1.58 -22.97
CA GLY A 203 -14.14 -0.26 -23.26
C GLY A 203 -13.84 0.55 -21.98
N GLN A 204 -12.89 1.47 -22.08
CA GLN A 204 -12.48 2.33 -20.93
C GLN A 204 -13.53 3.36 -20.52
N ASN A 205 -14.61 3.50 -21.30
CA ASN A 205 -15.70 4.46 -21.03
C ASN A 205 -16.82 3.87 -20.16
N ILE A 206 -16.76 2.57 -19.83
CA ILE A 206 -17.78 1.93 -18.99
C ILE A 206 -17.75 2.50 -17.58
N THR A 207 -18.87 3.10 -17.16
CA THR A 207 -19.07 3.67 -15.83
C THR A 207 -19.96 2.82 -14.94
N GLU A 208 -20.77 1.94 -15.54
CA GLU A 208 -21.70 1.06 -14.82
C GLU A 208 -21.73 -0.35 -15.42
N ILE A 209 -21.69 -1.37 -14.57
CA ILE A 209 -21.98 -2.75 -14.93
C ILE A 209 -23.20 -3.17 -14.09
N LYS A 210 -24.34 -3.37 -14.75
CA LYS A 210 -25.60 -3.70 -14.08
C LYS A 210 -25.64 -5.15 -13.60
N GLU A 211 -26.68 -5.46 -12.86
CA GLU A 211 -26.84 -6.77 -12.22
C GLU A 211 -26.74 -7.94 -13.20
N LEU A 212 -26.11 -9.06 -12.76
CA LEU A 212 -26.04 -10.31 -13.50
C LEU A 212 -25.31 -10.21 -14.87
N ALA A 213 -24.61 -9.10 -15.18
CA ALA A 213 -24.06 -8.89 -16.53
C ALA A 213 -23.15 -10.03 -17.00
N PHE A 214 -22.35 -10.64 -16.11
CA PHE A 214 -21.47 -11.80 -16.37
C PHE A 214 -21.85 -13.03 -15.53
N PHE A 215 -23.09 -13.12 -15.08
CA PHE A 215 -23.57 -14.27 -14.30
C PHE A 215 -23.34 -15.59 -15.05
N GLU A 216 -22.75 -16.58 -14.38
CA GLU A 216 -22.41 -17.89 -14.96
C GLU A 216 -21.47 -17.85 -16.18
N CYS A 217 -20.64 -16.84 -16.33
CA CYS A 217 -19.54 -16.86 -17.30
C CYS A 217 -18.39 -17.73 -16.76
N SER A 218 -18.62 -19.03 -16.72
CA SER A 218 -17.75 -19.98 -16.00
C SER A 218 -16.34 -20.14 -16.57
N SER A 219 -16.09 -19.76 -17.82
CA SER A 219 -14.76 -19.78 -18.44
C SER A 219 -13.97 -18.47 -18.25
N LEU A 220 -14.60 -17.41 -17.75
CA LEU A 220 -13.95 -16.12 -17.54
C LEU A 220 -12.90 -16.24 -16.43
N SER A 221 -11.63 -16.08 -16.79
CA SER A 221 -10.49 -16.25 -15.87
C SER A 221 -9.97 -14.93 -15.29
N SER A 222 -10.11 -13.83 -16.01
CA SER A 222 -9.74 -12.48 -15.60
C SER A 222 -10.55 -11.46 -16.39
N LEU A 223 -10.68 -10.25 -15.85
CA LEU A 223 -11.30 -9.12 -16.55
C LEU A 223 -10.68 -7.82 -16.06
N ASP A 224 -10.16 -7.02 -16.98
CA ASP A 224 -9.65 -5.70 -16.69
C ASP A 224 -10.82 -4.68 -16.66
N LEU A 225 -11.07 -4.12 -15.49
CA LEU A 225 -12.13 -3.15 -15.27
C LEU A 225 -11.63 -1.71 -15.50
N PRO A 226 -12.41 -0.86 -16.18
CA PRO A 226 -12.02 0.53 -16.44
C PRO A 226 -11.93 1.35 -15.15
N GLN A 227 -10.97 2.28 -15.08
CA GLN A 227 -10.69 3.07 -13.87
C GLN A 227 -11.81 4.05 -13.48
N ASN A 228 -12.70 4.40 -14.43
CA ASN A 228 -13.87 5.25 -14.19
C ASN A 228 -15.16 4.49 -13.83
N LEU A 229 -15.09 3.15 -13.70
CA LEU A 229 -16.22 2.34 -13.30
C LEU A 229 -16.67 2.74 -11.89
N SER A 230 -17.89 3.27 -11.76
CA SER A 230 -18.42 3.80 -10.49
C SER A 230 -19.49 2.92 -9.85
N ASN A 231 -20.17 2.10 -10.64
CA ASN A 231 -21.27 1.25 -10.17
C ASN A 231 -21.12 -0.19 -10.64
N LEU A 232 -21.25 -1.13 -9.69
CA LEU A 232 -21.19 -2.55 -9.93
C LEU A 232 -22.41 -3.23 -9.31
N GLY A 233 -23.30 -3.74 -10.17
CA GLY A 233 -24.57 -4.32 -9.79
C GLY A 233 -24.47 -5.63 -9.01
N SER A 234 -25.60 -6.16 -8.57
CA SER A 234 -25.65 -7.43 -7.83
C SER A 234 -25.32 -8.62 -8.73
N ARG A 235 -24.58 -9.59 -8.16
CA ARG A 235 -24.27 -10.88 -8.78
C ARG A 235 -23.57 -10.77 -10.16
N VAL A 236 -22.87 -9.67 -10.44
CA VAL A 236 -22.24 -9.44 -11.75
C VAL A 236 -21.37 -10.60 -12.17
N PHE A 237 -20.51 -11.10 -11.30
CA PHE A 237 -19.58 -12.21 -11.58
C PHE A 237 -19.98 -13.50 -10.85
N SER A 238 -21.20 -13.59 -10.33
CA SER A 238 -21.64 -14.80 -9.61
C SER A 238 -21.57 -16.01 -10.53
N ASN A 239 -21.04 -17.13 -10.01
CA ASN A 239 -20.78 -18.37 -10.74
C ASN A 239 -19.71 -18.26 -11.88
N CYS A 240 -18.85 -17.24 -11.87
CA CYS A 240 -17.66 -17.20 -12.72
C CYS A 240 -16.58 -18.12 -12.11
N THR A 241 -16.77 -19.42 -12.26
CA THR A 241 -16.00 -20.43 -11.52
C THR A 241 -14.51 -20.45 -11.86
N ASN A 242 -14.09 -19.98 -13.04
CA ASN A 242 -12.68 -19.90 -13.44
C ASN A 242 -12.02 -18.56 -13.13
N LEU A 243 -12.75 -17.57 -12.63
CA LEU A 243 -12.19 -16.27 -12.26
C LEU A 243 -11.15 -16.45 -11.15
N GLN A 244 -9.91 -15.99 -11.39
CA GLN A 244 -8.79 -16.18 -10.45
C GLN A 244 -8.44 -14.90 -9.70
N ASP A 245 -8.29 -13.81 -10.46
CA ASP A 245 -7.91 -12.52 -9.91
C ASP A 245 -8.75 -11.41 -10.53
N ILE A 246 -9.12 -10.43 -9.73
CA ILE A 246 -9.81 -9.23 -10.21
C ILE A 246 -9.49 -8.02 -9.34
N SER A 247 -9.32 -6.86 -9.98
CA SER A 247 -9.09 -5.59 -9.28
C SER A 247 -10.27 -4.65 -9.53
N LEU A 248 -10.94 -4.25 -8.46
CA LEU A 248 -12.01 -3.26 -8.53
C LEU A 248 -11.40 -1.86 -8.42
N PRO A 249 -11.71 -0.94 -9.36
CA PRO A 249 -11.15 0.41 -9.35
C PRO A 249 -11.66 1.25 -8.16
N ASN A 250 -10.84 2.21 -7.72
CA ASN A 250 -11.16 3.09 -6.58
C ASN A 250 -12.29 4.09 -6.84
N SER A 251 -12.73 4.23 -8.07
CA SER A 251 -13.94 4.99 -8.44
C SER A 251 -15.23 4.38 -7.88
N ILE A 252 -15.25 3.07 -7.63
CA ILE A 252 -16.39 2.37 -7.06
C ILE A 252 -16.55 2.72 -5.57
N VAL A 253 -17.72 3.24 -5.21
CA VAL A 253 -18.08 3.58 -3.82
C VAL A 253 -18.97 2.53 -3.16
N SER A 254 -19.66 1.72 -3.95
CA SER A 254 -20.51 0.61 -3.49
C SER A 254 -20.53 -0.52 -4.52
N ILE A 255 -20.71 -1.73 -4.05
CA ILE A 255 -20.83 -2.93 -4.87
C ILE A 255 -22.16 -3.64 -4.54
N GLY A 256 -22.73 -4.34 -5.51
CA GLY A 256 -23.95 -5.11 -5.31
C GLY A 256 -23.70 -6.38 -4.49
N GLN A 257 -24.79 -6.97 -3.98
CA GLN A 257 -24.72 -8.24 -3.25
C GLN A 257 -24.28 -9.40 -4.16
N GLY A 258 -23.52 -10.35 -3.60
CA GLY A 258 -23.17 -11.60 -4.24
C GLY A 258 -22.31 -11.48 -5.51
N ILE A 259 -21.58 -10.37 -5.68
CA ILE A 259 -20.90 -10.12 -6.95
C ILE A 259 -19.91 -11.22 -7.36
N PHE A 260 -19.28 -11.89 -6.40
CA PHE A 260 -18.35 -13.01 -6.62
C PHE A 260 -18.86 -14.34 -6.05
N SER A 261 -20.16 -14.42 -5.73
CA SER A 261 -20.70 -15.66 -5.18
C SER A 261 -20.44 -16.85 -6.10
N ASN A 262 -19.93 -17.95 -5.55
CA ASN A 262 -19.52 -19.17 -6.26
C ASN A 262 -18.36 -18.98 -7.28
N CYS A 263 -17.53 -17.96 -7.14
CA CYS A 263 -16.28 -17.86 -7.88
C CYS A 263 -15.23 -18.79 -7.24
N THR A 264 -15.39 -20.09 -7.51
CA THR A 264 -14.65 -21.13 -6.76
C THR A 264 -13.14 -21.10 -6.95
N ASN A 265 -12.63 -20.56 -8.08
CA ASN A 265 -11.19 -20.41 -8.33
C ASN A 265 -10.62 -19.03 -7.95
N LEU A 266 -11.46 -18.13 -7.43
CA LEU A 266 -11.02 -16.78 -7.04
C LEU A 266 -10.00 -16.85 -5.90
N ARG A 267 -8.81 -16.31 -6.14
CA ARG A 267 -7.68 -16.33 -5.21
C ARG A 267 -7.38 -14.97 -4.63
N LYS A 268 -7.51 -13.92 -5.45
CA LYS A 268 -7.15 -12.55 -5.09
C LYS A 268 -8.17 -11.55 -5.59
N VAL A 269 -8.54 -10.62 -4.72
CA VAL A 269 -9.42 -9.48 -5.05
C VAL A 269 -8.84 -8.21 -4.46
N THR A 270 -8.71 -7.16 -5.29
CA THR A 270 -8.44 -5.81 -4.80
C THR A 270 -9.76 -5.07 -4.68
N LEU A 271 -10.08 -4.60 -3.48
CA LEU A 271 -11.29 -3.84 -3.18
C LEU A 271 -11.05 -2.33 -3.27
N PRO A 272 -12.07 -1.55 -3.70
CA PRO A 272 -12.00 -0.09 -3.70
C PRO A 272 -11.85 0.46 -2.28
N ASN A 273 -11.00 1.46 -2.09
CA ASN A 273 -10.65 2.01 -0.77
C ASN A 273 -11.79 2.78 -0.06
N LYS A 274 -12.84 3.16 -0.79
CA LYS A 274 -14.00 3.93 -0.29
C LYS A 274 -15.19 3.08 0.16
N LEU A 275 -15.13 1.76 0.03
CA LEU A 275 -16.22 0.89 0.45
C LEU A 275 -16.50 1.04 1.95
N THR A 276 -17.77 1.25 2.30
CA THR A 276 -18.21 1.35 3.71
C THR A 276 -18.82 0.07 4.25
N TYR A 277 -19.13 -0.89 3.41
CA TYR A 277 -19.63 -2.20 3.79
C TYR A 277 -19.29 -3.27 2.73
N ILE A 278 -19.23 -4.51 3.16
CA ILE A 278 -19.14 -5.69 2.28
C ILE A 278 -20.53 -6.29 2.21
N PRO A 279 -21.21 -6.25 1.05
CA PRO A 279 -22.59 -6.72 0.91
C PRO A 279 -22.74 -8.22 1.15
N SER A 280 -23.99 -8.64 1.35
CA SER A 280 -24.35 -10.04 1.55
C SER A 280 -23.83 -10.93 0.42
N SER A 281 -23.30 -12.10 0.80
CA SER A 281 -22.84 -13.15 -0.13
C SER A 281 -21.75 -12.70 -1.12
N THR A 282 -21.08 -11.57 -0.89
CA THR A 282 -20.09 -11.02 -1.84
C THR A 282 -19.06 -12.06 -2.27
N PHE A 283 -18.49 -12.81 -1.33
CA PHE A 283 -17.52 -13.88 -1.57
C PHE A 283 -18.04 -15.26 -1.16
N ASN A 284 -19.37 -15.42 -1.07
CA ASN A 284 -19.95 -16.68 -0.69
C ASN A 284 -19.45 -17.80 -1.61
N ASN A 285 -18.92 -18.88 -1.01
CA ASN A 285 -18.41 -20.04 -1.74
C ASN A 285 -17.19 -19.75 -2.65
N CYS A 286 -16.40 -18.71 -2.34
CA CYS A 286 -15.07 -18.48 -2.96
C CYS A 286 -14.03 -19.38 -2.26
N ILE A 287 -14.13 -20.70 -2.53
CA ILE A 287 -13.42 -21.74 -1.77
C ILE A 287 -11.89 -21.62 -1.84
N ASN A 288 -11.36 -21.00 -2.88
CA ASN A 288 -9.92 -20.82 -3.10
C ASN A 288 -9.39 -19.43 -2.68
N LEU A 289 -10.22 -18.54 -2.14
CA LEU A 289 -9.78 -17.24 -1.64
C LEU A 289 -8.91 -17.44 -0.40
N GLU A 290 -7.61 -17.05 -0.49
CA GLU A 290 -6.64 -17.28 0.58
C GLU A 290 -6.45 -16.06 1.49
N GLU A 291 -6.48 -14.87 0.92
CA GLU A 291 -6.33 -13.61 1.63
C GLU A 291 -7.13 -12.48 0.97
N ILE A 292 -7.54 -11.51 1.75
CA ILE A 292 -8.20 -10.31 1.27
C ILE A 292 -7.93 -9.14 2.21
N ASN A 293 -7.66 -7.97 1.64
CA ASN A 293 -7.49 -6.73 2.39
C ASN A 293 -8.78 -5.92 2.35
N LEU A 294 -9.36 -5.68 3.51
CA LEU A 294 -10.55 -4.84 3.65
C LEU A 294 -10.15 -3.37 3.72
N PRO A 295 -10.87 -2.48 3.02
CA PRO A 295 -10.69 -1.04 3.18
C PRO A 295 -10.89 -0.57 4.63
N LYS A 296 -10.10 0.41 5.05
CA LYS A 296 -10.20 1.00 6.41
C LYS A 296 -11.55 1.67 6.69
N THR A 297 -12.32 1.96 5.66
CA THR A 297 -13.64 2.61 5.72
C THR A 297 -14.80 1.65 6.00
N VAL A 298 -14.56 0.33 5.94
CA VAL A 298 -15.62 -0.68 6.11
C VAL A 298 -16.14 -0.67 7.54
N LYS A 299 -17.46 -0.48 7.66
CA LYS A 299 -18.22 -0.46 8.92
C LYS A 299 -19.06 -1.71 9.13
N GLN A 300 -19.34 -2.44 8.07
CA GLN A 300 -20.26 -3.58 8.09
C GLN A 300 -19.81 -4.67 7.12
N ILE A 301 -19.82 -5.90 7.58
CA ILE A 301 -19.73 -7.12 6.77
C ILE A 301 -21.09 -7.79 6.87
N ASP A 302 -21.79 -7.91 5.74
CA ASP A 302 -23.15 -8.41 5.70
C ASP A 302 -23.24 -9.95 5.76
N ASN A 303 -24.46 -10.46 5.70
CA ASN A 303 -24.74 -11.90 5.84
C ASN A 303 -24.03 -12.72 4.76
N SER A 304 -23.40 -13.82 5.18
CA SER A 304 -22.73 -14.80 4.31
C SER A 304 -21.62 -14.18 3.42
N ALA A 305 -21.12 -12.98 3.74
CA ALA A 305 -20.19 -12.25 2.88
C ALA A 305 -18.94 -13.05 2.51
N PHE A 306 -18.41 -13.86 3.42
CA PHE A 306 -17.27 -14.77 3.23
C PHE A 306 -17.62 -16.23 3.55
N SER A 307 -18.91 -16.58 3.54
CA SER A 307 -19.33 -17.96 3.83
C SER A 307 -18.69 -18.94 2.85
N ASN A 308 -18.16 -20.06 3.39
CA ASN A 308 -17.45 -21.09 2.64
C ASN A 308 -16.18 -20.60 1.89
N CYS A 309 -15.52 -19.56 2.36
CA CYS A 309 -14.16 -19.23 1.91
C CYS A 309 -13.16 -20.18 2.59
N LYS A 310 -13.17 -21.46 2.16
CA LYS A 310 -12.50 -22.56 2.86
C LYS A 310 -10.98 -22.38 3.03
N LYS A 311 -10.32 -21.70 2.08
CA LYS A 311 -8.88 -21.46 2.12
C LYS A 311 -8.47 -20.14 2.77
N LEU A 312 -9.41 -19.29 3.15
CA LEU A 312 -9.11 -18.02 3.81
C LEU A 312 -8.41 -18.27 5.14
N LYS A 313 -7.13 -17.85 5.24
CA LYS A 313 -6.28 -18.11 6.42
C LYS A 313 -6.34 -16.99 7.44
N THR A 314 -6.28 -15.76 6.95
CA THR A 314 -6.29 -14.54 7.76
C THR A 314 -7.11 -13.45 7.09
N ILE A 315 -7.73 -12.60 7.89
CA ILE A 315 -8.39 -11.38 7.44
C ILE A 315 -8.20 -10.29 8.49
N TYR A 316 -7.77 -9.10 8.04
CA TYR A 316 -7.60 -7.95 8.91
C TYR A 316 -8.89 -7.11 8.89
N LEU A 317 -9.55 -7.04 10.04
CA LEU A 317 -10.76 -6.24 10.20
C LEU A 317 -10.39 -4.80 10.56
N PRO A 318 -10.96 -3.80 9.86
CA PRO A 318 -10.65 -2.40 10.14
C PRO A 318 -11.22 -1.94 11.49
N GLU A 319 -10.55 -0.98 12.13
CA GLU A 319 -10.98 -0.37 13.40
C GLU A 319 -12.32 0.38 13.32
N THR A 320 -12.85 0.59 12.13
CA THR A 320 -14.17 1.20 11.89
C THR A 320 -15.32 0.20 11.89
N LEU A 321 -15.03 -1.12 11.91
CA LEU A 321 -16.04 -2.17 11.74
C LEU A 321 -17.00 -2.21 12.95
N GLN A 322 -18.29 -2.11 12.69
CA GLN A 322 -19.35 -2.08 13.71
C GLN A 322 -20.20 -3.36 13.76
N SER A 323 -20.33 -4.08 12.63
CA SER A 323 -21.15 -5.27 12.58
C SER A 323 -20.60 -6.34 11.64
N ILE A 324 -20.77 -7.59 12.07
CA ILE A 324 -20.55 -8.81 11.30
C ILE A 324 -21.91 -9.54 11.20
N GLY A 325 -22.35 -9.79 9.98
CA GLY A 325 -23.64 -10.41 9.68
C GLY A 325 -23.71 -11.91 10.01
N SER A 326 -24.90 -12.49 9.83
CA SER A 326 -25.09 -13.94 10.00
C SER A 326 -24.31 -14.71 8.94
N ASP A 327 -23.74 -15.86 9.34
CA ASP A 327 -22.93 -16.72 8.46
C ASP A 327 -21.76 -16.02 7.76
N ALA A 328 -21.36 -14.83 8.21
CA ALA A 328 -20.40 -13.98 7.47
C ALA A 328 -19.08 -14.70 7.17
N PHE A 329 -18.56 -15.51 8.10
CA PHE A 329 -17.36 -16.33 7.95
C PHE A 329 -17.65 -17.83 8.13
N SER A 330 -18.91 -18.22 8.05
CA SER A 330 -19.32 -19.63 8.19
C SER A 330 -18.59 -20.50 7.17
N GLY A 331 -18.01 -21.63 7.60
CA GLY A 331 -17.27 -22.54 6.72
C GLY A 331 -15.89 -22.03 6.26
N CYS A 332 -15.33 -21.00 6.90
CA CYS A 332 -13.95 -20.59 6.68
C CYS A 332 -13.00 -21.55 7.41
N GLU A 333 -12.87 -22.77 6.90
CA GLU A 333 -12.22 -23.90 7.57
C GLU A 333 -10.74 -23.64 7.92
N LYS A 334 -10.03 -22.79 7.15
CA LYS A 334 -8.60 -22.47 7.34
C LYS A 334 -8.36 -21.18 8.09
N LEU A 335 -9.42 -20.44 8.47
CA LEU A 335 -9.26 -19.19 9.24
C LEU A 335 -8.74 -19.54 10.62
N ASN A 336 -7.46 -19.22 10.86
CA ASN A 336 -6.77 -19.60 12.09
C ASN A 336 -6.63 -18.45 13.09
N HIS A 337 -6.68 -17.20 12.61
CA HIS A 337 -6.58 -16.01 13.43
C HIS A 337 -7.45 -14.88 12.88
N ILE A 338 -8.19 -14.23 13.77
CA ILE A 338 -8.95 -13.01 13.47
C ILE A 338 -9.02 -12.12 14.72
N THR A 339 -8.69 -10.85 14.55
CA THR A 339 -8.78 -9.86 15.63
C THR A 339 -10.04 -9.04 15.44
N LEU A 340 -10.93 -9.03 16.44
CA LEU A 340 -12.15 -8.25 16.44
C LEU A 340 -11.86 -6.84 17.00
N PRO A 341 -12.17 -5.75 16.28
CA PRO A 341 -11.90 -4.40 16.73
C PRO A 341 -12.86 -3.95 17.85
N ASP A 342 -12.41 -3.03 18.69
CA ASP A 342 -13.22 -2.48 19.80
C ASP A 342 -14.43 -1.64 19.33
N SER A 343 -14.50 -1.27 18.07
CA SER A 343 -15.67 -0.62 17.45
C SER A 343 -16.85 -1.57 17.20
N LEU A 344 -16.60 -2.90 17.24
CA LEU A 344 -17.59 -3.92 16.87
C LEU A 344 -18.71 -3.97 17.92
N LYS A 345 -19.97 -3.92 17.47
CA LYS A 345 -21.18 -3.89 18.31
C LYS A 345 -22.03 -5.15 18.15
N ASN A 346 -21.99 -5.80 16.99
CA ASN A 346 -22.85 -6.95 16.69
C ASN A 346 -22.10 -8.05 15.95
N ILE A 347 -22.38 -9.30 16.32
CA ILE A 347 -21.96 -10.52 15.64
C ILE A 347 -23.21 -11.35 15.38
N GLY A 348 -23.48 -11.66 14.11
CA GLY A 348 -24.67 -12.38 13.68
C GLY A 348 -24.66 -13.86 14.02
N THR A 349 -25.81 -14.53 13.78
CA THR A 349 -25.97 -15.97 13.95
C THR A 349 -24.97 -16.73 13.09
N ALA A 350 -24.36 -17.78 13.64
CA ALA A 350 -23.40 -18.65 12.91
C ALA A 350 -22.24 -17.90 12.21
N ALA A 351 -21.92 -16.67 12.69
CA ALA A 351 -20.95 -15.81 11.99
C ALA A 351 -19.58 -16.48 11.77
N PHE A 352 -19.16 -17.36 12.68
CA PHE A 352 -17.91 -18.15 12.63
C PHE A 352 -18.17 -19.65 12.69
N TYR A 353 -19.38 -20.07 12.29
CA TYR A 353 -19.74 -21.49 12.25
C TYR A 353 -18.76 -22.29 11.38
N ASP A 354 -18.30 -23.45 11.84
CA ASP A 354 -17.39 -24.34 11.09
C ASP A 354 -16.02 -23.72 10.71
N CYS A 355 -15.53 -22.73 11.50
CA CYS A 355 -14.17 -22.19 11.41
C CYS A 355 -13.20 -23.15 12.12
N LYS A 356 -12.93 -24.32 11.52
CA LYS A 356 -12.24 -25.45 12.14
C LYS A 356 -10.82 -25.11 12.62
N SER A 357 -10.11 -24.21 11.96
CA SER A 357 -8.72 -23.86 12.30
C SER A 357 -8.61 -22.74 13.34
N LEU A 358 -9.70 -22.07 13.70
CA LEU A 358 -9.69 -20.96 14.66
C LEU A 358 -9.33 -21.48 16.05
N SER A 359 -8.16 -21.06 16.58
CA SER A 359 -7.63 -21.56 17.85
C SER A 359 -7.96 -20.64 19.03
N GLU A 360 -8.02 -19.34 18.81
CA GLU A 360 -8.39 -18.38 19.85
C GLU A 360 -9.11 -17.16 19.26
N ILE A 361 -9.98 -16.56 20.04
CA ILE A 361 -10.64 -15.30 19.70
C ILE A 361 -10.96 -14.50 20.97
N ASN A 362 -10.77 -13.18 20.90
CA ASN A 362 -11.11 -12.25 21.96
C ASN A 362 -12.35 -11.46 21.55
N ILE A 363 -13.45 -11.59 22.31
CA ILE A 363 -14.67 -10.81 22.05
C ILE A 363 -14.52 -9.44 22.72
N PRO A 364 -14.64 -8.32 21.97
CA PRO A 364 -14.50 -6.97 22.52
C PRO A 364 -15.61 -6.66 23.53
N ASN A 365 -15.33 -5.81 24.51
CA ASN A 365 -16.28 -5.44 25.56
C ASN A 365 -17.50 -4.62 25.05
N THR A 366 -17.48 -4.16 23.83
CA THR A 366 -18.59 -3.48 23.14
C THR A 366 -19.70 -4.44 22.71
N ILE A 367 -19.40 -5.74 22.63
CA ILE A 367 -20.38 -6.80 22.34
C ILE A 367 -21.09 -7.18 23.65
N ASN A 368 -22.40 -6.94 23.68
CA ASN A 368 -23.23 -7.25 24.86
C ASN A 368 -23.84 -8.66 24.82
N THR A 369 -23.95 -9.26 23.65
CA THR A 369 -24.49 -10.61 23.47
C THR A 369 -23.93 -11.25 22.21
N LEU A 370 -23.74 -12.55 22.20
CA LEU A 370 -23.53 -13.36 20.99
C LEU A 370 -24.85 -13.83 20.42
N SER A 371 -24.85 -14.24 19.18
CA SER A 371 -25.97 -14.89 18.51
C SER A 371 -25.84 -16.42 18.62
N PRO A 372 -26.90 -17.19 18.36
CA PRO A 372 -26.82 -18.66 18.31
C PRO A 372 -25.78 -19.14 17.28
N LEU A 373 -25.19 -20.31 17.53
CA LEU A 373 -24.25 -20.99 16.62
C LEU A 373 -22.98 -20.21 16.29
N THR A 374 -22.73 -19.07 16.92
CA THR A 374 -21.65 -18.13 16.49
C THR A 374 -20.32 -18.83 16.27
N PHE A 375 -19.90 -19.73 17.15
CA PHE A 375 -18.65 -20.49 17.08
C PHE A 375 -18.87 -22.01 17.03
N ALA A 376 -20.06 -22.46 16.67
CA ALA A 376 -20.30 -23.90 16.59
C ALA A 376 -19.41 -24.54 15.51
N ASN A 377 -18.92 -25.76 15.79
CA ASN A 377 -17.97 -26.52 14.97
C ASN A 377 -16.56 -25.90 14.83
N CYS A 378 -16.20 -24.92 15.65
CA CYS A 378 -14.81 -24.43 15.73
C CYS A 378 -13.97 -25.46 16.50
N SER A 379 -13.66 -26.60 15.87
CA SER A 379 -13.07 -27.76 16.56
C SER A 379 -11.71 -27.49 17.17
N ASN A 380 -10.92 -26.56 16.62
CA ASN A 380 -9.60 -26.19 17.16
C ASN A 380 -9.67 -25.02 18.16
N LEU A 381 -10.83 -24.47 18.46
CA LEU A 381 -10.95 -23.37 19.41
C LEU A 381 -10.57 -23.86 20.81
N GLU A 382 -9.44 -23.39 21.31
CA GLU A 382 -8.86 -23.75 22.60
C GLU A 382 -9.29 -22.81 23.72
N LYS A 383 -9.32 -21.52 23.41
CA LYS A 383 -9.56 -20.45 24.38
C LYS A 383 -10.45 -19.36 23.80
N ILE A 384 -11.33 -18.84 24.63
CA ILE A 384 -12.13 -17.66 24.29
C ILE A 384 -12.26 -16.72 25.48
N LYS A 385 -12.11 -15.44 25.21
CA LYS A 385 -12.31 -14.37 26.18
C LYS A 385 -13.66 -13.71 25.93
N LEU A 386 -14.59 -13.87 26.87
CA LEU A 386 -15.90 -13.25 26.84
C LEU A 386 -15.90 -11.86 27.49
N PRO A 387 -16.75 -10.93 27.02
CA PRO A 387 -16.97 -9.63 27.67
C PRO A 387 -17.50 -9.75 29.09
N LYS A 388 -17.23 -8.72 29.91
CA LYS A 388 -17.63 -8.69 31.34
C LYS A 388 -19.14 -8.67 31.58
N MET A 389 -19.92 -8.14 30.65
CA MET A 389 -21.34 -7.84 30.82
C MET A 389 -22.26 -8.83 30.08
N PHE A 390 -21.78 -10.04 29.83
CA PHE A 390 -22.59 -11.08 29.16
C PHE A 390 -23.67 -11.63 30.11
N ASP A 391 -24.92 -11.64 29.64
CA ASP A 391 -26.07 -12.20 30.37
C ASP A 391 -26.32 -13.67 30.03
N LYS A 392 -26.04 -14.11 28.82
CA LYS A 392 -26.32 -15.46 28.35
C LYS A 392 -25.30 -16.00 27.37
N ILE A 393 -25.09 -17.33 27.41
CA ILE A 393 -24.47 -18.09 26.32
C ILE A 393 -25.62 -18.61 25.46
N PRO A 394 -25.71 -18.21 24.18
CA PRO A 394 -26.81 -18.58 23.29
C PRO A 394 -26.81 -20.06 22.92
N ASP A 395 -27.90 -20.46 22.25
CA ASP A 395 -28.10 -21.84 21.80
C ASP A 395 -26.99 -22.27 20.84
N SER A 396 -26.37 -23.42 21.11
CA SER A 396 -25.31 -24.04 20.32
C SER A 396 -24.09 -23.14 20.07
N CYS A 397 -23.87 -22.10 20.86
CA CYS A 397 -22.85 -21.07 20.58
C CYS A 397 -21.44 -21.65 20.43
N PHE A 398 -21.09 -22.65 21.24
CA PHE A 398 -19.81 -23.38 21.23
C PHE A 398 -19.98 -24.87 20.98
N ALA A 399 -21.08 -25.29 20.40
CA ALA A 399 -21.31 -26.70 20.11
C ALA A 399 -20.20 -27.24 19.17
N ASN A 400 -19.70 -28.46 19.50
CA ASN A 400 -18.60 -29.12 18.77
C ASN A 400 -17.24 -28.36 18.79
N CYS A 401 -17.00 -27.47 19.75
CA CYS A 401 -15.67 -26.91 20.01
C CYS A 401 -14.85 -27.94 20.79
N THR A 402 -14.42 -29.01 20.12
CA THR A 402 -13.84 -30.20 20.76
C THR A 402 -12.55 -29.92 21.52
N ASN A 403 -11.77 -28.91 21.14
CA ASN A 403 -10.52 -28.53 21.79
C ASN A 403 -10.71 -27.43 22.86
N LEU A 404 -11.92 -26.94 23.09
CA LEU A 404 -12.15 -25.87 24.06
C LEU A 404 -11.94 -26.39 25.48
N TYR A 405 -10.87 -25.91 26.13
CA TYR A 405 -10.52 -26.28 27.48
C TYR A 405 -10.52 -25.10 28.46
N ASP A 406 -10.44 -23.85 27.96
CA ASP A 406 -10.35 -22.65 28.80
C ASP A 406 -11.41 -21.61 28.40
N ILE A 407 -12.42 -21.43 29.23
CA ILE A 407 -13.42 -20.38 29.09
C ILE A 407 -13.73 -19.74 30.45
N ASN A 408 -13.58 -18.41 30.50
CA ASN A 408 -13.94 -17.64 31.67
C ASN A 408 -15.35 -17.06 31.52
N LEU A 409 -16.32 -17.65 32.27
CA LEU A 409 -17.68 -17.14 32.28
C LEU A 409 -17.77 -15.85 33.14
N PRO A 410 -18.37 -14.77 32.62
CA PRO A 410 -18.51 -13.52 33.38
C PRO A 410 -19.47 -13.67 34.57
N GLU A 411 -19.23 -12.92 35.64
CA GLU A 411 -20.03 -12.94 36.85
C GLU A 411 -21.49 -12.41 36.67
N THR A 412 -21.80 -11.84 35.52
CA THR A 412 -23.14 -11.36 35.12
C THR A 412 -23.98 -12.44 34.41
N LEU A 413 -23.37 -13.59 34.06
CA LEU A 413 -24.01 -14.61 33.24
C LEU A 413 -25.17 -15.27 34.00
N ASN A 414 -26.39 -15.15 33.46
CA ASN A 414 -27.60 -15.73 34.02
C ASN A 414 -28.04 -17.05 33.35
N TYR A 415 -27.73 -17.20 32.05
CA TYR A 415 -28.29 -18.31 31.25
C TYR A 415 -27.20 -18.97 30.41
N ILE A 416 -27.19 -20.31 30.43
CA ILE A 416 -26.48 -21.15 29.46
C ILE A 416 -27.60 -21.87 28.70
N ASN A 417 -27.80 -21.53 27.43
CA ASN A 417 -28.90 -22.04 26.63
C ASN A 417 -28.64 -23.46 26.11
N SER A 418 -29.59 -23.97 25.31
CA SER A 418 -29.56 -25.33 24.81
C SER A 418 -28.34 -25.60 23.92
N TYR A 419 -27.72 -26.76 24.11
CA TYR A 419 -26.52 -27.21 23.36
C TYR A 419 -25.31 -26.26 23.41
N ALA A 420 -25.28 -25.26 24.28
CA ALA A 420 -24.29 -24.19 24.31
C ALA A 420 -22.84 -24.69 24.25
N PHE A 421 -22.49 -25.76 24.95
CA PHE A 421 -21.18 -26.44 25.01
C PHE A 421 -21.29 -27.93 24.61
N SER A 422 -22.31 -28.34 23.88
CA SER A 422 -22.44 -29.73 23.47
C SER A 422 -21.20 -30.18 22.67
N ASN A 423 -20.67 -31.36 22.99
CA ASN A 423 -19.47 -31.95 22.39
C ASN A 423 -18.16 -31.14 22.63
N CYS A 424 -18.08 -30.32 23.66
CA CYS A 424 -16.81 -29.68 24.07
C CYS A 424 -15.99 -30.73 24.88
N SER A 425 -15.42 -31.70 24.16
CA SER A 425 -14.81 -32.89 24.79
C SER A 425 -13.53 -32.60 25.58
N SER A 426 -12.83 -31.48 25.29
CA SER A 426 -11.62 -31.09 26.06
C SER A 426 -11.92 -30.25 27.30
N LEU A 427 -13.19 -29.93 27.56
CA LEU A 427 -13.57 -29.14 28.73
C LEU A 427 -13.53 -30.03 29.96
N GLU A 428 -12.55 -29.80 30.84
CA GLU A 428 -12.35 -30.61 32.05
C GLU A 428 -13.06 -30.07 33.30
N ASN A 429 -13.04 -28.76 33.47
CA ASN A 429 -13.58 -28.07 34.64
C ASN A 429 -14.26 -26.76 34.22
N ILE A 430 -15.43 -26.50 34.78
CA ILE A 430 -16.09 -25.24 34.60
C ILE A 430 -16.68 -24.72 35.93
N ARG A 431 -16.50 -23.44 36.18
CA ARG A 431 -17.10 -22.75 37.30
C ARG A 431 -18.23 -21.84 36.79
N LEU A 432 -19.41 -22.08 37.28
CA LEU A 432 -20.56 -21.22 37.03
C LEU A 432 -20.54 -20.00 37.95
N PRO A 433 -20.84 -18.80 37.44
CA PRO A 433 -20.92 -17.58 38.24
C PRO A 433 -22.11 -17.64 39.19
N LYS A 434 -22.10 -16.84 40.25
CA LYS A 434 -23.18 -16.79 41.26
C LYS A 434 -24.51 -16.29 40.67
N SER A 435 -24.47 -15.57 39.58
CA SER A 435 -25.64 -15.04 38.85
C SER A 435 -26.44 -16.10 38.09
N ILE A 436 -25.83 -17.28 37.82
CA ILE A 436 -26.46 -18.29 36.94
C ILE A 436 -27.86 -18.73 37.46
N LYS A 437 -28.81 -18.71 36.58
CA LYS A 437 -30.23 -19.07 36.86
C LYS A 437 -30.66 -20.34 36.17
N MET A 438 -30.14 -20.63 34.98
CA MET A 438 -30.59 -21.73 34.16
C MET A 438 -29.48 -22.36 33.35
N ILE A 439 -29.49 -23.69 33.24
CA ILE A 439 -28.73 -24.50 32.30
C ILE A 439 -29.74 -25.21 31.37
N GLY A 440 -29.65 -24.96 30.08
CA GLY A 440 -30.54 -25.41 29.06
C GLY A 440 -30.37 -26.88 28.70
N GLU A 441 -31.23 -27.33 27.76
CA GLU A 441 -31.23 -28.70 27.25
C GLU A 441 -29.88 -29.01 26.59
N ARG A 442 -29.29 -30.17 26.96
CA ARG A 442 -28.04 -30.67 26.40
C ARG A 442 -26.88 -29.66 26.37
N ALA A 443 -26.91 -28.69 27.29
CA ALA A 443 -25.97 -27.60 27.32
C ALA A 443 -24.49 -28.08 27.38
N PHE A 444 -24.22 -29.16 28.05
CA PHE A 444 -22.88 -29.82 28.18
C PHE A 444 -22.92 -31.29 27.71
N ASN A 445 -23.91 -31.65 26.89
CA ASN A 445 -24.03 -33.03 26.36
C ASN A 445 -22.69 -33.42 25.68
N ASN A 446 -22.24 -34.68 25.93
CA ASN A 446 -20.99 -35.22 25.37
C ASN A 446 -19.70 -34.42 25.75
N CYS A 447 -19.67 -33.67 26.85
CA CYS A 447 -18.45 -33.13 27.41
C CYS A 447 -17.70 -34.25 28.16
N THR A 448 -17.12 -35.19 27.44
CA THR A 448 -16.61 -36.47 27.97
C THR A 448 -15.48 -36.35 28.98
N ASN A 449 -14.72 -35.28 28.95
CA ASN A 449 -13.64 -34.98 29.92
C ASN A 449 -14.12 -34.07 31.05
N LEU A 450 -15.37 -33.62 31.08
CA LEU A 450 -15.87 -32.79 32.15
C LEU A 450 -15.97 -33.56 33.45
N ARG A 451 -15.02 -33.31 34.35
CA ARG A 451 -14.89 -34.02 35.63
C ARG A 451 -15.45 -33.21 36.78
N LYS A 452 -15.49 -31.89 36.66
CA LYS A 452 -15.90 -31.02 37.75
C LYS A 452 -16.71 -29.84 37.27
N ILE A 453 -17.91 -29.67 37.84
CA ILE A 453 -18.72 -28.47 37.70
C ILE A 453 -19.13 -27.94 39.09
N ILE A 454 -18.86 -26.63 39.33
CA ILE A 454 -19.32 -26.02 40.57
C ILE A 454 -20.57 -25.22 40.27
N ILE A 455 -21.71 -25.63 40.87
CA ILE A 455 -23.02 -25.05 40.65
C ILE A 455 -23.45 -24.25 41.92
N PRO A 456 -23.68 -22.94 41.77
CA PRO A 456 -24.15 -22.10 42.89
C PRO A 456 -25.54 -22.48 43.37
N LYS A 457 -25.81 -22.22 44.64
CA LYS A 457 -27.09 -22.59 45.29
C LYS A 457 -28.35 -21.90 44.68
N TYR A 458 -28.19 -20.74 44.06
CA TYR A 458 -29.30 -19.92 43.57
C TYR A 458 -29.74 -20.28 42.14
N ILE A 459 -29.21 -21.34 41.54
CA ILE A 459 -29.67 -21.82 40.26
C ILE A 459 -31.14 -22.23 40.36
N LYS A 460 -31.95 -21.85 39.35
CA LYS A 460 -33.39 -22.08 39.36
C LYS A 460 -33.81 -23.32 38.59
N SER A 461 -33.08 -23.66 37.51
CA SER A 461 -33.38 -24.82 36.68
C SER A 461 -32.13 -25.38 35.99
N ILE A 462 -32.09 -26.72 35.87
CA ILE A 462 -31.12 -27.43 35.05
C ILE A 462 -31.94 -28.45 34.26
N SER A 463 -31.80 -28.49 32.93
CA SER A 463 -32.46 -29.46 32.10
C SER A 463 -32.00 -30.87 32.44
N ASN A 464 -32.89 -31.87 32.44
CA ASN A 464 -32.51 -33.23 32.74
C ASN A 464 -31.42 -33.78 31.80
N SER A 465 -31.42 -33.36 30.55
CA SER A 465 -30.40 -33.74 29.55
C SER A 465 -29.14 -32.85 29.54
N ALA A 466 -29.01 -31.89 30.47
CA ALA A 466 -27.93 -30.88 30.42
C ALA A 466 -26.53 -31.49 30.36
N PHE A 467 -26.32 -32.63 31.02
CA PHE A 467 -25.01 -33.30 31.15
C PHE A 467 -25.05 -34.74 30.60
N ASP A 468 -25.93 -35.04 29.66
CA ASP A 468 -25.97 -36.37 29.02
C ASP A 468 -24.57 -36.76 28.51
N ASN A 469 -24.14 -38.01 28.77
CA ASN A 469 -22.84 -38.55 28.38
C ASN A 469 -21.61 -37.87 29.01
N CYS A 470 -21.78 -37.12 30.13
CA CYS A 470 -20.67 -36.65 30.96
C CYS A 470 -20.36 -37.70 32.04
N ASN A 471 -19.85 -38.86 31.63
CA ASN A 471 -19.79 -40.06 32.46
C ASN A 471 -18.92 -39.97 33.75
N ASN A 472 -17.98 -39.03 33.80
CA ASN A 472 -17.04 -38.84 34.94
C ASN A 472 -17.33 -37.53 35.71
N LEU A 473 -18.53 -36.96 35.50
CA LEU A 473 -18.86 -35.66 36.10
C LEU A 473 -19.20 -35.82 37.59
N VAL A 474 -18.55 -34.94 38.37
CA VAL A 474 -18.96 -34.69 39.78
C VAL A 474 -19.49 -33.26 39.86
N ILE A 475 -20.71 -33.13 40.39
CA ILE A 475 -21.33 -31.82 40.66
C ILE A 475 -20.92 -31.38 42.07
N TYR A 476 -20.33 -30.20 42.17
CA TYR A 476 -19.95 -29.56 43.43
C TYR A 476 -20.95 -28.46 43.77
N GLY A 477 -21.52 -28.48 44.99
CA GLY A 477 -22.50 -27.48 45.38
C GLY A 477 -22.88 -27.53 46.86
N GLU A 478 -23.80 -26.65 47.27
CA GLU A 478 -24.32 -26.68 48.68
C GLU A 478 -25.29 -27.83 48.87
N LYS A 479 -25.19 -28.51 50.01
CA LYS A 479 -26.13 -29.58 50.41
C LYS A 479 -27.56 -29.05 50.40
N ASN A 480 -28.51 -29.86 49.96
CA ASN A 480 -29.94 -29.54 49.83
C ASN A 480 -30.27 -28.42 48.81
N SER A 481 -29.28 -27.93 48.03
CA SER A 481 -29.51 -27.01 46.94
C SER A 481 -30.24 -27.69 45.74
N TYR A 482 -30.64 -26.89 44.76
CA TYR A 482 -31.23 -27.41 43.50
C TYR A 482 -30.23 -28.31 42.81
N ALA A 483 -28.95 -27.95 42.77
CA ALA A 483 -27.86 -28.76 42.17
C ALA A 483 -27.71 -30.14 42.83
N HIS A 484 -27.80 -30.23 44.18
CA HIS A 484 -27.81 -31.49 44.90
C HIS A 484 -29.00 -32.39 44.53
N LYS A 485 -30.23 -31.80 44.52
CA LYS A 485 -31.44 -32.57 44.10
C LYS A 485 -31.35 -33.01 42.65
N TYR A 486 -30.83 -32.21 41.78
CA TYR A 486 -30.61 -32.52 40.36
C TYR A 486 -29.62 -33.68 40.20
N ALA A 487 -28.48 -33.65 40.90
CA ALA A 487 -27.47 -34.70 40.84
C ALA A 487 -28.04 -36.06 41.26
N ILE A 488 -28.82 -36.12 42.36
CA ILE A 488 -29.50 -37.33 42.80
C ILE A 488 -30.47 -37.85 41.75
N ALA A 489 -31.33 -36.95 41.22
CA ALA A 489 -32.35 -37.33 40.23
C ALA A 489 -31.78 -37.91 38.94
N ASN A 490 -30.61 -37.42 38.52
CA ASN A 490 -29.94 -37.81 37.29
C ASN A 490 -28.78 -38.80 37.50
N LYS A 491 -28.58 -39.32 38.75
CA LYS A 491 -27.54 -40.28 39.10
C LYS A 491 -26.11 -39.79 38.79
N ILE A 492 -25.86 -38.50 39.01
CA ILE A 492 -24.55 -37.87 38.88
C ILE A 492 -23.94 -37.75 40.28
N ASP A 493 -22.63 -38.00 40.40
CA ASP A 493 -21.92 -37.87 41.66
C ASP A 493 -22.00 -36.44 42.17
N PHE A 494 -22.18 -36.30 43.49
CA PHE A 494 -22.28 -34.98 44.15
C PHE A 494 -21.32 -34.88 45.35
N GLU A 495 -20.58 -33.77 45.39
CA GLU A 495 -19.76 -33.42 46.56
C GLU A 495 -20.21 -32.10 47.15
N GLU A 496 -20.29 -32.06 48.48
CA GLU A 496 -20.63 -30.83 49.20
C GLU A 496 -19.54 -29.79 49.08
N TYR A 497 -19.91 -28.62 48.58
CA TYR A 497 -18.98 -27.52 48.33
C TYR A 497 -19.50 -26.20 48.98
N LYS A 498 -18.87 -25.82 50.10
CA LYS A 498 -19.13 -24.53 50.70
C LYS A 498 -18.31 -23.46 49.96
N PHE A 499 -18.99 -22.58 49.26
CA PHE A 499 -18.32 -21.46 48.61
C PHE A 499 -17.67 -20.52 49.58
N ILE A 500 -16.37 -20.59 49.73
CA ILE A 500 -15.54 -19.64 50.47
C ILE A 500 -14.92 -18.74 49.40
N SER A 501 -15.60 -17.67 49.08
CA SER A 501 -15.19 -16.77 48.01
C SER A 501 -13.88 -16.08 48.30
N LEU A 502 -13.00 -16.05 47.31
CA LEU A 502 -11.81 -15.19 47.36
C LEU A 502 -12.22 -13.71 47.45
N ARG A 503 -11.82 -13.04 48.51
CA ARG A 503 -12.10 -11.61 48.75
C ARG A 503 -11.01 -10.71 48.20
N GLY A 504 -9.73 -11.16 48.24
CA GLY A 504 -8.58 -10.42 47.81
C GLY A 504 -7.37 -11.31 47.52
N ILE A 505 -6.39 -10.75 46.88
CA ILE A 505 -5.06 -11.32 46.70
C ILE A 505 -3.99 -10.31 47.09
N SER A 506 -2.85 -10.74 47.56
CA SER A 506 -1.64 -9.94 47.67
C SER A 506 -0.42 -10.75 47.27
N ILE A 507 0.64 -10.10 46.87
CA ILE A 507 1.95 -10.71 46.72
C ILE A 507 2.71 -10.49 48.03
N LYS A 508 3.33 -11.56 48.54
CA LYS A 508 3.99 -11.55 49.88
C LYS A 508 5.00 -10.41 50.01
N ASN A 509 5.75 -10.17 48.96
CA ASN A 509 6.72 -9.09 48.85
C ASN A 509 6.22 -8.04 47.86
N SER A 510 6.00 -6.82 48.30
CA SER A 510 5.59 -5.70 47.43
C SER A 510 6.75 -5.11 46.61
N PHE A 511 7.99 -5.41 47.04
CA PHE A 511 9.22 -5.00 46.37
C PHE A 511 10.24 -6.16 46.38
N ILE A 512 10.94 -6.36 45.28
CA ILE A 512 12.04 -7.31 45.14
C ILE A 512 13.15 -6.62 44.33
N SER A 513 14.38 -6.67 44.90
CA SER A 513 15.58 -6.41 44.13
C SER A 513 16.20 -7.73 43.69
N MET A 514 16.64 -7.82 42.45
CA MET A 514 17.29 -9.01 41.89
C MET A 514 18.39 -8.64 40.92
N LEU A 515 19.35 -9.49 40.76
CA LEU A 515 20.41 -9.34 39.80
C LEU A 515 19.90 -9.66 38.37
N ASN A 516 20.56 -9.10 37.39
CA ASN A 516 20.30 -9.42 36.00
C ASN A 516 20.53 -10.92 35.70
N ASN A 517 19.72 -11.48 34.77
CA ASN A 517 19.74 -12.92 34.39
C ASN A 517 19.41 -13.91 35.54
N ASN A 518 18.71 -13.46 36.58
CA ASN A 518 18.27 -14.32 37.68
C ASN A 518 16.76 -14.59 37.62
N GLN A 519 16.35 -15.65 38.34
CA GLN A 519 14.96 -16.01 38.51
C GLN A 519 14.54 -15.94 39.99
N SER A 520 13.30 -15.60 40.23
CA SER A 520 12.66 -15.60 41.54
C SER A 520 11.18 -15.97 41.43
N LYS A 521 10.63 -16.56 42.45
CA LYS A 521 9.20 -16.91 42.51
C LYS A 521 8.46 -15.92 43.39
N LEU A 522 7.34 -15.44 42.92
CA LEU A 522 6.42 -14.57 43.66
C LEU A 522 5.39 -15.43 44.37
N ASP A 523 5.34 -15.32 45.72
CA ASP A 523 4.33 -15.99 46.51
C ASP A 523 3.05 -15.16 46.58
N LEU A 524 1.97 -15.74 46.05
CA LEU A 524 0.63 -15.13 46.11
C LEU A 524 -0.08 -15.53 47.40
N VAL A 525 -0.56 -14.57 48.13
CA VAL A 525 -1.37 -14.77 49.35
C VAL A 525 -2.84 -14.53 49.01
N LEU A 526 -3.69 -15.44 49.42
CA LEU A 526 -5.13 -15.44 49.17
C LEU A 526 -5.89 -15.02 50.44
N TYR A 527 -6.95 -14.22 50.27
CA TYR A 527 -7.80 -13.80 51.39
C TYR A 527 -9.28 -14.15 51.10
N PRO A 528 -9.88 -15.07 51.90
CA PRO A 528 -9.24 -15.88 52.93
C PRO A 528 -8.34 -16.98 52.36
N GLU A 529 -7.32 -17.42 53.13
CA GLU A 529 -6.37 -18.44 52.72
C GLU A 529 -7.05 -19.79 52.36
N ASN A 530 -8.15 -20.11 53.03
CA ASN A 530 -8.93 -21.31 52.77
C ASN A 530 -9.99 -21.13 51.68
N THR A 531 -9.84 -20.13 50.82
CA THR A 531 -10.71 -19.98 49.65
C THR A 531 -10.69 -21.26 48.81
N ASN A 532 -11.84 -21.65 48.32
CA ASN A 532 -12.01 -22.76 47.42
C ASN A 532 -12.52 -22.31 46.04
N ASP A 533 -12.40 -21.03 45.77
CA ASP A 533 -12.64 -20.49 44.42
C ASP A 533 -11.65 -21.12 43.45
N ILE A 534 -12.12 -21.65 42.32
CA ILE A 534 -11.27 -22.06 41.22
C ILE A 534 -10.97 -20.81 40.42
N PHE A 535 -9.74 -20.41 40.34
CA PHE A 535 -9.30 -19.26 39.60
C PHE A 535 -7.96 -19.52 38.93
N LYS A 536 -7.75 -18.86 37.78
CA LYS A 536 -6.46 -18.77 37.12
C LYS A 536 -5.84 -17.43 37.47
N VAL A 537 -4.63 -17.42 37.92
CA VAL A 537 -3.90 -16.19 38.15
C VAL A 537 -3.29 -15.75 36.82
N LYS A 538 -3.67 -14.56 36.33
CA LYS A 538 -3.02 -13.93 35.19
C LYS A 538 -1.86 -13.10 35.71
N TRP A 539 -0.65 -13.47 35.34
CA TRP A 539 0.54 -12.69 35.60
C TRP A 539 0.88 -11.82 34.37
N SER A 540 1.37 -10.62 34.62
CA SER A 540 1.87 -9.72 33.59
C SER A 540 2.96 -8.82 34.15
N SER A 541 3.90 -8.46 33.31
CA SER A 541 4.93 -7.47 33.55
C SER A 541 4.56 -6.16 32.86
N SER A 542 4.93 -5.01 33.43
CA SER A 542 4.81 -3.72 32.75
C SER A 542 5.82 -3.58 31.60
N ASP A 543 6.94 -4.33 31.64
CA ASP A 543 7.91 -4.43 30.56
C ASP A 543 8.59 -5.82 30.60
N GLU A 544 8.23 -6.68 29.64
CA GLU A 544 8.78 -8.05 29.56
C GLU A 544 10.24 -8.09 29.08
N ASN A 545 10.76 -7.02 28.49
CA ASN A 545 12.18 -6.93 28.14
C ASN A 545 13.06 -6.72 29.36
N ILE A 546 12.52 -6.18 30.45
CA ILE A 546 13.25 -6.00 31.72
C ILE A 546 13.04 -7.22 32.60
N VAL A 547 11.80 -7.61 32.85
CA VAL A 547 11.45 -8.82 33.61
C VAL A 547 10.25 -9.51 32.97
N SER A 548 10.39 -10.73 32.54
CA SER A 548 9.26 -11.58 32.15
C SER A 548 8.68 -12.32 33.34
N VAL A 549 7.39 -12.69 33.26
CA VAL A 549 6.73 -13.48 34.31
C VAL A 549 5.90 -14.60 33.72
N LYS A 550 6.11 -15.82 34.22
CA LYS A 550 5.33 -16.99 33.85
C LYS A 550 4.97 -17.77 35.09
N ASP A 551 3.69 -17.98 35.35
CA ASP A 551 3.16 -18.75 36.51
C ASP A 551 3.73 -18.30 37.88
N GLY A 552 3.97 -16.98 38.02
CA GLY A 552 4.54 -16.40 39.24
C GLY A 552 6.06 -16.47 39.33
N ILE A 553 6.74 -17.12 38.39
CA ILE A 553 8.21 -17.12 38.29
C ILE A 553 8.59 -15.90 37.45
N ILE A 554 9.37 -14.99 38.00
CA ILE A 554 9.95 -13.84 37.32
C ILE A 554 11.36 -14.16 36.85
N THR A 555 11.70 -13.70 35.66
CA THR A 555 13.05 -13.84 35.07
C THR A 555 13.51 -12.44 34.63
N SER A 556 14.62 -11.99 35.17
CA SER A 556 15.23 -10.70 34.82
C SER A 556 16.09 -10.81 33.56
N HIS A 557 15.97 -9.84 32.65
CA HIS A 557 16.68 -9.77 31.37
C HIS A 557 17.54 -8.52 31.21
N ASN A 558 17.01 -7.36 31.61
CA ASN A 558 17.70 -6.08 31.54
C ASN A 558 17.52 -5.29 32.82
N VAL A 559 18.42 -4.35 33.07
CA VAL A 559 18.36 -3.41 34.20
C VAL A 559 17.15 -2.51 34.08
N GLY A 560 16.48 -2.27 35.17
CA GLY A 560 15.33 -1.37 35.24
C GLY A 560 14.35 -1.71 36.34
N ILE A 561 13.27 -0.96 36.41
CA ILE A 561 12.20 -1.15 37.40
C ILE A 561 10.91 -1.47 36.67
N VAL A 562 10.29 -2.57 37.04
CA VAL A 562 9.00 -3.00 36.47
C VAL A 562 8.00 -3.28 37.57
N THR A 563 6.73 -3.23 37.19
CA THR A 563 5.63 -3.69 38.06
C THR A 563 5.11 -5.04 37.52
N ILE A 564 5.27 -6.08 38.33
CA ILE A 564 4.63 -7.35 38.09
C ILE A 564 3.23 -7.32 38.69
N THR A 565 2.26 -7.71 37.92
CA THR A 565 0.85 -7.73 38.32
C THR A 565 0.31 -9.14 38.28
N ALA A 566 -0.22 -9.61 39.42
CA ALA A 566 -1.07 -10.78 39.55
C ALA A 566 -2.52 -10.37 39.52
N GLN A 567 -3.32 -10.96 38.67
CA GLN A 567 -4.74 -10.67 38.56
C GLN A 567 -5.57 -11.94 38.66
N VAL A 568 -6.61 -11.93 39.48
CA VAL A 568 -7.62 -12.98 39.57
C VAL A 568 -8.99 -12.36 39.27
N GLY A 569 -9.61 -12.83 38.21
CA GLY A 569 -10.83 -12.18 37.70
C GLY A 569 -10.56 -10.73 37.30
N TYR A 570 -11.59 -9.87 37.43
CA TYR A 570 -11.48 -8.47 36.98
C TYR A 570 -11.04 -7.48 38.03
N ASN A 571 -11.25 -7.78 39.34
CA ASN A 571 -11.13 -6.79 40.42
C ASN A 571 -10.16 -7.17 41.53
N LYS A 572 -9.53 -8.34 41.46
CA LYS A 572 -8.52 -8.75 42.45
C LYS A 572 -7.16 -8.64 41.79
N ILE A 573 -6.41 -7.64 42.22
CA ILE A 573 -5.13 -7.31 41.66
C ILE A 573 -4.12 -7.16 42.78
N ALA A 574 -2.98 -7.78 42.66
CA ALA A 574 -1.80 -7.57 43.48
C ALA A 574 -0.63 -7.15 42.63
N LYS A 575 0.20 -6.29 43.12
CA LYS A 575 1.36 -5.76 42.43
C LYS A 575 2.62 -5.96 43.26
N CYS A 576 3.73 -6.19 42.57
CA CYS A 576 5.09 -6.23 43.12
C CYS A 576 5.98 -5.37 42.21
N ILE A 577 6.74 -4.47 42.80
CA ILE A 577 7.78 -3.75 42.11
C ILE A 577 9.03 -4.62 42.08
N VAL A 578 9.59 -4.83 40.92
CA VAL A 578 10.85 -5.58 40.72
C VAL A 578 11.88 -4.62 40.17
N GLN A 579 12.95 -4.43 40.91
CA GLN A 579 14.13 -3.68 40.51
C GLN A 579 15.22 -4.67 40.10
N VAL A 580 15.70 -4.54 38.88
CA VAL A 580 16.81 -5.36 38.38
C VAL A 580 18.09 -4.55 38.46
N GLU A 581 19.03 -5.07 39.17
CA GLU A 581 20.33 -4.47 39.41
C GLU A 581 21.42 -5.25 38.67
N ARG A 582 22.43 -4.51 38.25
CA ARG A 582 23.63 -5.05 37.66
C ARG A 582 24.83 -4.49 38.44
N PRO A 583 25.49 -5.30 39.26
CA PRO A 583 26.60 -4.83 40.05
C PRO A 583 27.78 -4.38 39.17
N LEU A 584 28.56 -3.47 39.68
CA LEU A 584 29.83 -3.13 39.11
C LEU A 584 30.85 -4.25 39.32
N GLU A 585 31.41 -4.77 38.23
CA GLU A 585 32.38 -5.88 38.29
C GLU A 585 33.82 -5.36 38.37
N SER A 586 34.14 -4.33 37.63
CA SER A 586 35.39 -3.63 37.64
C SER A 586 35.29 -2.21 37.10
N ILE A 587 36.27 -1.40 37.46
CA ILE A 587 36.53 -0.11 36.79
C ILE A 587 37.90 -0.16 36.14
N LYS A 588 38.07 0.61 35.08
CA LYS A 588 39.35 0.82 34.41
C LYS A 588 39.51 2.31 34.08
N LEU A 589 40.70 2.82 34.32
CA LEU A 589 41.09 4.17 33.90
C LEU A 589 41.43 4.16 32.40
N GLU A 590 41.11 5.25 31.71
CA GLU A 590 41.36 5.41 30.26
C GLU A 590 42.86 5.19 29.90
N THR A 591 43.75 5.37 30.89
CA THR A 591 45.19 5.14 30.74
C THR A 591 45.81 4.70 32.05
N ASP A 592 46.79 3.82 31.97
CA ASP A 592 47.60 3.33 33.09
C ASP A 592 48.89 4.17 33.31
N TYR A 593 49.23 5.00 32.32
CA TYR A 593 50.39 5.91 32.39
C TYR A 593 50.06 7.23 31.72
N LEU A 594 50.53 8.34 32.33
CA LEU A 594 50.35 9.67 31.82
C LEU A 594 51.60 10.52 32.12
N SER A 595 52.10 11.26 31.14
CA SER A 595 53.10 12.28 31.31
C SER A 595 52.44 13.66 31.22
N LEU A 596 52.73 14.52 32.17
CA LEU A 596 52.24 15.91 32.26
C LEU A 596 53.40 16.88 32.42
N ASN A 597 53.25 18.05 31.93
CA ASN A 597 54.09 19.16 32.24
C ASN A 597 53.68 19.83 33.54
N LYS A 598 54.64 20.48 34.25
CA LYS A 598 54.31 21.24 35.44
C LYS A 598 53.20 22.27 35.17
N SER A 599 52.18 22.31 36.05
CA SER A 599 50.98 23.17 35.99
C SER A 599 49.98 22.71 34.93
N GLU A 600 50.19 21.61 34.24
CA GLU A 600 49.22 21.02 33.34
C GLU A 600 48.15 20.26 34.18
N SER A 601 46.91 20.35 33.70
CA SER A 601 45.77 19.61 34.31
C SER A 601 45.10 18.75 33.27
N LYS A 602 44.69 17.53 33.69
CA LYS A 602 43.94 16.57 32.85
C LYS A 602 42.91 15.83 33.67
N SER A 603 41.82 15.48 33.05
CA SER A 603 40.79 14.65 33.66
C SER A 603 41.01 13.20 33.30
N LEU A 604 41.08 12.34 34.31
CA LEU A 604 41.10 10.88 34.14
C LEU A 604 39.68 10.35 34.06
N LYS A 605 39.34 9.65 32.98
CA LYS A 605 38.02 9.07 32.79
C LYS A 605 38.04 7.64 33.26
N ILE A 606 36.88 7.25 33.81
CA ILE A 606 36.62 5.88 34.29
C ILE A 606 35.81 5.14 33.23
N GLU A 607 36.27 3.98 32.82
CA GLU A 607 35.47 3.01 32.12
C GLU A 607 34.89 2.01 33.11
N TYR A 608 33.60 1.84 33.05
CA TYR A 608 32.84 0.97 33.94
C TYR A 608 32.56 -0.37 33.27
N PHE A 609 32.74 -1.45 33.97
CA PHE A 609 32.44 -2.81 33.48
C PHE A 609 31.51 -3.52 34.46
N PRO A 610 30.33 -3.87 33.98
CA PRO A 610 29.70 -3.51 32.70
C PRO A 610 29.28 -2.05 32.65
N LYS A 611 29.23 -1.46 31.44
CA LYS A 611 28.89 -0.03 31.24
C LYS A 611 27.52 0.39 31.78
N ASN A 612 26.59 -0.56 31.85
CA ASN A 612 25.23 -0.36 32.35
C ASN A 612 25.03 -0.92 33.77
N HIS A 613 26.02 -0.80 34.63
CA HIS A 613 25.94 -1.13 36.06
C HIS A 613 24.93 -0.21 36.78
N THR A 614 24.44 -0.62 37.92
CA THR A 614 23.47 0.11 38.75
C THR A 614 24.08 0.76 39.99
N CYS A 615 25.38 0.68 40.17
CA CYS A 615 26.07 1.33 41.25
C CYS A 615 25.86 2.88 41.19
N THR A 616 25.42 3.46 42.27
CA THR A 616 25.16 4.91 42.44
C THR A 616 26.20 5.64 43.24
N ASP A 617 27.21 4.95 43.77
CA ASP A 617 28.27 5.53 44.57
C ASP A 617 29.13 6.45 43.72
N ASN A 618 29.75 7.45 44.36
CA ASN A 618 30.68 8.31 43.68
C ASN A 618 32.11 7.74 43.78
N PRO A 619 32.89 7.86 42.70
CA PRO A 619 34.29 7.41 42.70
C PRO A 619 35.11 8.26 43.73
N VAL A 620 35.99 7.57 44.43
CA VAL A 620 36.91 8.17 45.35
C VAL A 620 38.32 8.16 44.71
N TRP A 621 38.89 9.35 44.61
CA TRP A 621 40.19 9.58 44.00
C TRP A 621 41.25 9.84 45.05
N LYS A 622 42.44 9.30 44.87
CA LYS A 622 43.58 9.52 45.79
C LYS A 622 44.90 9.66 45.01
N SER A 623 45.71 10.61 45.40
CA SER A 623 47.11 10.77 44.93
C SER A 623 48.05 10.13 45.96
N SER A 624 49.12 9.46 45.47
CA SER A 624 50.17 8.93 46.31
C SER A 624 51.11 10.03 46.88
N ASP A 625 51.19 11.15 46.16
CA ASP A 625 51.88 12.35 46.61
C ASP A 625 51.27 13.65 46.00
N GLU A 626 50.51 14.38 46.82
CA GLU A 626 49.87 15.61 46.37
C GLU A 626 50.84 16.81 46.13
N ASN A 627 52.10 16.69 46.52
CA ASN A 627 53.12 17.70 46.18
C ASN A 627 53.62 17.55 44.75
N ILE A 628 53.43 16.37 44.17
CA ILE A 628 53.79 16.08 42.78
C ILE A 628 52.55 16.24 41.90
N VAL A 629 51.46 15.59 42.21
CA VAL A 629 50.16 15.67 41.49
C VAL A 629 48.99 15.76 42.47
N LYS A 630 48.16 16.75 42.38
CA LYS A 630 46.87 16.81 43.06
C LYS A 630 45.76 16.20 42.23
N VAL A 631 44.79 15.57 42.88
CA VAL A 631 43.58 15.06 42.26
C VAL A 631 42.33 15.57 43.02
N ASP A 632 41.32 16.00 42.28
CA ASP A 632 40.03 16.38 42.88
C ASP A 632 39.01 15.23 42.93
N SER A 633 37.86 15.49 43.50
CA SER A 633 36.77 14.49 43.61
C SER A 633 36.16 14.10 42.26
N TYR A 634 36.47 14.75 41.15
CA TYR A 634 36.00 14.49 39.81
C TYR A 634 37.05 13.78 38.91
N GLY A 635 38.25 13.49 39.50
CA GLY A 635 39.33 12.85 38.76
C GLY A 635 40.19 13.85 37.93
N ASN A 636 40.04 15.14 38.16
CA ASN A 636 40.92 16.12 37.52
C ASN A 636 42.26 16.14 38.27
N ILE A 637 43.32 15.85 37.57
CA ILE A 637 44.67 15.89 38.11
C ILE A 637 45.39 17.14 37.67
N THR A 638 46.21 17.69 38.58
CA THR A 638 47.04 18.88 38.30
C THR A 638 48.47 18.60 38.73
N ALA A 639 49.38 18.74 37.80
CA ALA A 639 50.82 18.58 38.03
C ALA A 639 51.42 19.79 38.79
N ILE A 640 52.01 19.54 39.93
CA ILE A 640 52.50 20.59 40.84
C ILE A 640 54.03 20.72 40.74
N SER A 641 54.77 19.60 40.82
CA SER A 641 56.24 19.59 40.74
C SER A 641 56.74 18.37 40.02
N LYS A 642 57.97 18.39 39.53
CA LYS A 642 58.54 17.27 38.81
C LYS A 642 58.66 15.98 39.66
N GLY A 643 58.39 14.83 39.07
CA GLY A 643 58.49 13.56 39.73
C GLY A 643 57.42 12.55 39.31
N ASP A 644 57.47 11.36 39.87
CA ASP A 644 56.49 10.29 39.64
C ASP A 644 55.44 10.22 40.75
N CYS A 645 54.18 10.02 40.39
CA CYS A 645 53.08 9.91 41.31
C CYS A 645 52.07 8.86 40.80
N ILE A 646 51.31 8.22 41.67
CA ILE A 646 50.24 7.26 41.32
C ILE A 646 48.90 7.87 41.72
N ILE A 647 47.98 7.96 40.80
CA ILE A 647 46.60 8.33 41.07
C ILE A 647 45.74 7.06 41.07
N THR A 648 45.00 6.83 42.15
CA THR A 648 44.10 5.68 42.30
C THR A 648 42.66 6.14 42.38
N CYS A 649 41.79 5.48 41.60
CA CYS A 649 40.35 5.59 41.70
C CYS A 649 39.74 4.35 42.35
N THR A 650 38.79 4.56 43.26
CA THR A 650 38.08 3.44 43.94
C THR A 650 36.59 3.70 43.89
N LEU A 651 35.78 2.71 43.48
CA LEU A 651 34.33 2.77 43.40
C LEU A 651 33.75 1.40 43.74
N ASP A 652 32.83 1.31 44.69
CA ASP A 652 32.17 0.08 45.13
C ASP A 652 33.16 -1.07 45.41
N GLY A 653 34.27 -0.73 46.07
CA GLY A 653 35.33 -1.72 46.41
C GLY A 653 36.20 -2.19 45.22
N LYS A 654 35.98 -1.62 44.05
CA LYS A 654 36.79 -1.83 42.85
C LYS A 654 37.76 -0.68 42.70
N SER A 655 38.96 -0.93 42.25
CA SER A 655 39.97 0.15 42.09
C SER A 655 40.83 -0.07 40.85
N ASP A 656 41.29 1.04 40.30
CA ASP A 656 42.29 1.07 39.27
C ASP A 656 43.20 2.28 39.45
N SER A 657 44.39 2.29 38.86
CA SER A 657 45.39 3.33 39.05
C SER A 657 46.15 3.72 37.80
N CYS A 658 46.55 4.99 37.76
CA CYS A 658 47.31 5.55 36.65
C CYS A 658 48.64 6.11 37.24
N LYS A 659 49.76 5.74 36.66
CA LYS A 659 51.06 6.33 36.97
C LYS A 659 51.16 7.66 36.23
N VAL A 660 51.45 8.75 36.93
CA VAL A 660 51.63 10.07 36.37
C VAL A 660 53.07 10.50 36.57
N ASN A 661 53.74 10.77 35.52
CA ASN A 661 55.06 11.41 35.51
C ASN A 661 54.88 12.91 35.22
N VAL A 662 55.55 13.76 35.98
CA VAL A 662 55.54 15.19 35.73
C VAL A 662 56.87 15.65 35.21
N ASP A 663 56.86 16.06 33.96
CA ASP A 663 58.02 16.59 33.25
C ASP A 663 58.07 18.11 33.36
N LEU A 664 59.31 18.60 33.33
CA LEU A 664 59.58 20.03 33.23
C LEU A 664 60.33 20.27 31.90
N PRO A 665 59.60 20.19 30.78
CA PRO A 665 60.21 20.24 29.46
C PRO A 665 60.79 21.61 29.19
N LEU A 666 61.77 21.63 28.34
CA LEU A 666 62.36 22.83 27.79
C LEU A 666 61.22 23.68 27.12
N LYS A 667 60.96 24.83 27.67
CA LYS A 667 59.90 25.72 27.16
C LYS A 667 60.35 26.55 26.00
N GLU A 668 61.57 27.01 26.10
CA GLU A 668 62.07 27.95 25.12
C GLU A 668 63.64 27.91 25.09
N ILE A 669 64.17 28.17 23.97
CA ILE A 669 65.56 28.57 23.76
C ILE A 669 65.54 29.92 23.13
N THR A 670 66.59 30.76 23.51
CA THR A 670 66.66 32.10 22.97
C THR A 670 68.06 32.36 22.43
N LEU A 671 68.12 33.16 21.38
CA LEU A 671 69.37 33.63 20.79
C LEU A 671 69.66 35.07 21.22
N ASP A 672 70.95 35.44 21.37
CA ASP A 672 71.39 36.79 21.66
C ASP A 672 71.03 37.83 20.57
N LYS A 673 70.70 37.33 19.35
CA LYS A 673 70.14 38.12 18.25
C LYS A 673 68.99 37.42 17.56
N THR A 674 67.92 38.14 17.30
CA THR A 674 66.69 37.64 16.59
C THR A 674 66.67 38.08 15.12
N SER A 675 67.48 39.09 14.76
CA SER A 675 67.62 39.52 13.39
C SER A 675 68.97 40.08 13.10
N LEU A 676 69.52 39.86 11.94
CA LEU A 676 70.78 40.33 11.41
C LEU A 676 70.62 40.75 9.94
N ASN A 677 71.10 41.88 9.59
CA ASN A 677 71.17 42.31 8.20
C ASN A 677 72.65 42.25 7.77
N LEU A 678 72.92 41.28 6.91
CA LEU A 678 74.29 41.07 6.43
C LEU A 678 74.36 41.37 4.93
N LYS A 679 75.45 41.77 4.53
CA LYS A 679 75.82 41.78 3.09
C LYS A 679 76.47 40.42 2.73
N CYS A 680 76.51 40.06 1.48
CA CYS A 680 77.20 38.85 1.06
C CYS A 680 78.64 38.83 1.58
N ASN A 681 79.03 37.69 2.16
CA ASN A 681 80.35 37.41 2.74
C ASN A 681 80.60 37.92 4.18
N GLU A 682 79.68 38.51 4.89
CA GLU A 682 79.81 38.86 6.33
C GLU A 682 79.61 37.61 7.22
N SER A 683 80.32 37.58 8.42
CA SER A 683 80.17 36.49 9.39
C SER A 683 79.78 37.01 10.79
N TYR A 684 78.99 36.25 11.57
CA TYR A 684 78.55 36.54 12.95
C TYR A 684 78.39 35.22 13.76
N LYS A 685 78.66 35.28 15.12
CA LYS A 685 78.47 34.12 16.01
C LYS A 685 77.22 34.32 16.90
N LEU A 686 76.24 33.43 16.88
CA LEU A 686 75.05 33.43 17.69
C LEU A 686 75.24 32.64 18.98
N ASN A 687 74.75 33.18 20.15
CA ASN A 687 74.78 32.49 21.45
C ASN A 687 73.37 32.13 21.90
N ILE A 688 73.24 30.99 22.65
CA ILE A 688 71.92 30.40 23.06
C ILE A 688 71.75 30.33 24.58
N SER A 689 70.54 30.55 25.08
CA SER A 689 70.09 30.32 26.49
C SER A 689 68.88 29.43 26.57
N TYR A 690 68.73 28.66 27.65
CA TYR A 690 67.67 27.68 27.86
C TYR A 690 66.71 28.15 28.92
N ILE A 691 65.38 27.93 28.75
CA ILE A 691 64.33 28.28 29.74
C ILE A 691 63.37 27.06 29.87
N PRO A 692 63.14 26.52 31.06
CA PRO A 692 63.88 26.77 32.30
C PRO A 692 65.30 26.18 32.28
N GLU A 693 66.19 26.73 33.06
CA GLU A 693 67.59 26.28 33.14
C GLU A 693 67.74 24.86 33.69
N ASP A 694 66.80 24.39 34.52
CA ASP A 694 66.72 23.07 35.16
C ASP A 694 65.75 22.11 34.46
N THR A 695 65.52 22.21 33.16
CA THR A 695 64.71 21.31 32.35
C THR A 695 65.00 19.84 32.53
N THR A 696 63.98 18.95 32.39
CA THR A 696 64.13 17.47 32.45
C THR A 696 64.58 16.89 31.09
N ASP A 697 64.56 17.69 30.07
CA ASP A 697 64.92 17.25 28.72
C ASP A 697 66.43 17.02 28.56
N VAL A 698 66.77 15.96 27.85
CA VAL A 698 68.11 15.78 27.34
C VAL A 698 68.32 16.72 26.13
N ILE A 699 69.16 17.70 26.27
CA ILE A 699 69.34 18.76 25.25
C ILE A 699 70.28 18.24 24.18
N SER A 700 69.80 18.15 22.96
CA SER A 700 70.56 17.97 21.73
C SER A 700 70.38 19.21 20.85
N LEU A 701 71.41 20.03 20.84
CA LEU A 701 71.40 21.28 20.09
C LEU A 701 71.85 21.07 18.64
N ASN A 702 71.01 21.50 17.72
CA ASN A 702 71.26 21.47 16.27
C ASN A 702 71.12 22.89 15.70
N TRP A 703 72.05 23.25 14.88
CA TRP A 703 71.98 24.47 14.09
C TRP A 703 71.58 24.15 12.66
N SER A 704 70.76 24.94 12.07
CA SER A 704 70.43 24.84 10.66
C SER A 704 70.19 26.20 10.05
N CYS A 705 70.51 26.28 8.79
CA CYS A 705 70.18 27.43 7.97
C CYS A 705 69.12 27.01 6.99
N MET A 706 68.01 27.79 6.91
CA MET A 706 66.87 27.48 6.03
C MET A 706 67.30 27.52 4.56
N ASP A 707 68.29 28.35 4.21
CA ASP A 707 68.86 28.32 2.90
C ASP A 707 70.39 28.55 3.00
N SER A 708 71.12 27.43 2.90
CA SER A 708 72.60 27.43 2.97
C SER A 708 73.25 28.03 1.74
N SER A 709 72.51 28.32 0.67
CA SER A 709 72.98 29.08 -0.47
C SER A 709 73.06 30.59 -0.18
N ILE A 710 72.23 31.08 0.78
CA ILE A 710 72.18 32.46 1.23
C ILE A 710 73.15 32.69 2.38
N VAL A 711 73.15 31.82 3.39
CA VAL A 711 74.02 31.89 4.57
C VAL A 711 74.51 30.50 4.98
N ALA A 712 75.75 30.30 5.18
CA ALA A 712 76.34 29.10 5.80
C ALA A 712 76.41 29.24 7.32
N ILE A 713 76.18 28.10 8.06
CA ILE A 713 76.31 28.04 9.51
C ILE A 713 77.12 26.85 9.96
N ASN A 714 77.93 27.00 10.99
CA ASN A 714 78.72 25.95 11.62
C ASN A 714 78.03 25.40 12.90
N ASP A 715 78.44 24.22 13.37
CA ASP A 715 77.89 23.60 14.58
C ASP A 715 78.14 24.43 15.87
N ASP A 716 79.07 25.38 15.85
CA ASP A 716 79.27 26.25 16.99
C ASP A 716 78.43 27.53 16.99
N GLY A 717 77.49 27.68 16.01
CA GLY A 717 76.63 28.85 15.86
C GLY A 717 77.27 30.05 15.07
N THR A 718 78.42 29.90 14.39
CA THR A 718 79.02 30.92 13.52
C THR A 718 78.37 30.85 12.12
N ILE A 719 77.83 31.99 11.64
CA ILE A 719 77.23 32.19 10.34
C ILE A 719 78.05 32.99 9.35
N LYS A 720 77.87 32.72 8.04
CA LYS A 720 78.57 33.47 6.93
C LYS A 720 77.55 33.72 5.77
N ALA A 721 77.27 34.93 5.41
CA ALA A 721 76.38 35.34 4.30
C ALA A 721 76.98 35.03 2.91
N LEU A 722 76.24 34.38 2.01
CA LEU A 722 76.71 33.94 0.69
C LEU A 722 76.05 34.66 -0.48
N ASN A 723 74.69 34.60 -0.61
CA ASN A 723 73.96 35.19 -1.75
C ASN A 723 72.81 36.09 -1.29
N PRO A 724 72.26 36.99 -2.12
CA PRO A 724 71.08 37.79 -1.79
C PRO A 724 69.85 36.95 -1.44
N GLY A 725 69.20 37.30 -0.36
CA GLY A 725 68.03 36.61 0.12
C GLY A 725 67.86 36.87 1.61
N THR A 726 66.74 36.42 2.15
CA THR A 726 66.55 36.37 3.59
C THR A 726 66.48 34.89 3.97
N THR A 727 67.32 34.45 4.85
CA THR A 727 67.29 33.15 5.40
C THR A 727 67.10 33.20 6.90
N VAL A 728 66.68 32.12 7.46
CA VAL A 728 66.54 32.00 8.90
C VAL A 728 67.58 31.03 9.38
N ILE A 729 68.34 31.43 10.31
CA ILE A 729 69.18 30.57 11.10
C ILE A 729 68.32 30.04 12.26
N THR A 730 68.31 28.77 12.40
CA THR A 730 67.54 28.09 13.44
C THR A 730 68.46 27.32 14.34
N ALA A 731 68.39 27.64 15.62
CA ALA A 731 68.92 26.77 16.68
C ALA A 731 67.77 25.94 17.17
N SER A 732 67.87 24.62 17.16
CA SER A 732 66.84 23.75 17.66
C SER A 732 67.36 22.79 18.73
N ALA A 733 66.63 22.73 19.81
CA ALA A 733 66.85 21.76 20.89
C ALA A 733 65.54 21.25 21.39
N ASN A 734 65.28 19.90 21.30
CA ASN A 734 64.07 19.25 21.76
C ASN A 734 62.77 19.88 21.18
N ASN A 735 62.73 20.16 19.90
CA ASN A 735 61.63 20.82 19.19
C ASN A 735 61.39 22.27 19.64
N LYS A 736 62.28 22.86 20.38
CA LYS A 736 62.30 24.28 20.62
C LYS A 736 63.24 24.93 19.64
N ILE A 737 62.79 26.05 19.18
CA ILE A 737 63.47 26.73 18.08
C ILE A 737 63.68 28.18 18.52
N ALA A 738 64.89 28.63 18.35
CA ALA A 738 65.19 30.04 18.37
C ALA A 738 65.75 30.43 17.01
N THR A 739 65.20 31.47 16.47
CA THR A 739 65.59 31.88 15.09
C THR A 739 66.18 33.22 15.05
N CYS A 740 67.09 33.37 14.15
CA CYS A 740 67.67 34.67 13.76
C CYS A 740 67.45 34.86 12.26
N ILE A 741 66.70 35.87 11.91
CA ILE A 741 66.46 36.20 10.52
C ILE A 741 67.69 36.90 9.98
N VAL A 742 68.35 36.34 8.98
CA VAL A 742 69.50 36.93 8.30
C VAL A 742 69.05 37.34 6.88
N THR A 743 68.97 38.61 6.65
CA THR A 743 68.56 39.18 5.38
C THR A 743 69.80 39.54 4.56
N VAL A 744 69.92 38.86 3.44
CA VAL A 744 70.83 39.11 2.35
C VAL A 744 69.99 39.53 1.14
N ARG A 745 69.88 40.74 0.80
CA ARG A 745 68.88 41.39 -0.05
C ARG A 745 68.61 40.71 -1.40
N SER A 746 67.28 40.48 -1.79
CA SER A 746 66.73 39.76 -2.95
C SER A 746 65.67 40.52 -3.76
N CYS A 747 65.02 39.84 -4.83
CA CYS A 747 64.41 40.49 -6.00
C CYS A 747 62.96 40.24 -6.33
N ILE A 748 62.08 39.47 -5.58
CA ILE A 748 60.66 39.28 -5.86
C ILE A 748 59.76 40.26 -5.08
N SER A 749 58.73 40.89 -5.77
CA SER A 749 58.02 42.03 -5.19
C SER A 749 56.43 41.96 -5.26
N ALA A 750 55.82 41.04 -6.05
CA ALA A 750 54.38 40.90 -6.14
C ALA A 750 53.86 39.53 -6.70
N VAL A 751 52.69 39.06 -6.27
CA VAL A 751 52.00 37.83 -6.79
C VAL A 751 50.51 38.07 -6.97
N LYS A 752 49.85 37.37 -7.93
CA LYS A 752 48.43 37.47 -8.21
C LYS A 752 47.82 36.15 -8.73
N PHE A 753 46.53 35.93 -8.55
CA PHE A 753 45.78 34.88 -9.26
C PHE A 753 45.67 35.23 -10.76
N LYS A 754 45.62 34.21 -11.60
CA LYS A 754 45.32 34.36 -13.03
C LYS A 754 43.92 34.93 -13.23
N ASP A 755 42.94 34.43 -12.45
CA ASP A 755 41.54 34.88 -12.41
C ASP A 755 41.15 35.20 -10.96
N ASP A 756 40.74 36.45 -10.69
CA ASP A 756 40.35 36.93 -9.36
C ASP A 756 38.96 36.54 -8.93
N ARG A 757 38.15 35.98 -9.88
CA ARG A 757 36.81 35.44 -9.63
C ARG A 757 36.63 34.09 -10.32
N ILE A 758 36.33 33.07 -9.56
CA ILE A 758 36.13 31.70 -9.99
C ILE A 758 34.68 31.33 -9.79
N ASN A 759 34.01 30.78 -10.82
CA ASN A 759 32.65 30.33 -10.73
C ASN A 759 32.58 28.84 -11.07
N LEU A 760 32.13 28.04 -10.13
CA LEU A 760 31.94 26.59 -10.26
C LEU A 760 30.52 26.18 -9.91
N LYS A 761 30.15 25.00 -10.34
CA LYS A 761 28.93 24.33 -9.84
C LYS A 761 29.33 23.25 -8.85
N VAL A 762 28.41 22.90 -7.94
CA VAL A 762 28.64 21.81 -6.99
C VAL A 762 29.14 20.57 -7.71
N ASP A 763 30.16 19.90 -7.17
CA ASP A 763 30.92 18.76 -7.70
C ASP A 763 31.83 19.07 -8.90
N ASP A 764 31.98 20.31 -9.32
CA ASP A 764 33.00 20.70 -10.30
C ASP A 764 34.35 20.90 -9.63
N SER A 765 35.45 20.77 -10.38
CA SER A 765 36.78 20.99 -9.88
C SER A 765 37.68 21.75 -10.89
N LEU A 766 38.60 22.55 -10.36
CA LEU A 766 39.50 23.43 -11.13
C LEU A 766 40.92 23.39 -10.56
N SER A 767 41.94 23.40 -11.37
CA SER A 767 43.36 23.62 -10.96
C SER A 767 43.60 25.10 -10.76
N LEU A 768 44.30 25.45 -9.69
CA LEU A 768 44.62 26.85 -9.33
C LEU A 768 46.03 27.23 -9.80
N GLU A 769 46.22 28.46 -10.30
CA GLU A 769 47.47 28.99 -10.85
C GLU A 769 47.77 30.43 -10.31
N ILE A 770 49.02 30.67 -9.87
CA ILE A 770 49.52 31.97 -9.38
C ILE A 770 50.61 32.48 -10.29
N LEU A 771 50.62 33.78 -10.54
CA LEU A 771 51.57 34.49 -11.36
C LEU A 771 52.39 35.51 -10.51
N ASP A 772 53.70 35.70 -10.81
CA ASP A 772 54.54 36.73 -10.20
C ASP A 772 54.34 38.13 -10.86
N GLN A 773 55.24 39.15 -10.52
CA GLN A 773 55.15 40.50 -11.08
C GLN A 773 55.43 40.53 -12.59
N ASN A 774 56.13 39.52 -13.14
CA ASN A 774 56.46 39.38 -14.58
C ASN A 774 55.44 38.59 -15.37
N ASN A 775 54.33 38.05 -14.70
CA ASN A 775 53.34 37.13 -15.23
C ASN A 775 53.87 35.72 -15.52
N ASP A 776 55.03 35.36 -14.88
CA ASP A 776 55.48 33.97 -14.91
C ASP A 776 54.78 33.12 -13.83
N TYR A 777 54.54 31.82 -14.11
CA TYR A 777 53.94 30.92 -13.14
C TYR A 777 54.85 30.66 -11.95
N VAL A 778 54.33 30.87 -10.76
CA VAL A 778 55.02 30.51 -9.52
C VAL A 778 54.93 28.99 -9.33
N GLU A 779 56.06 28.36 -9.01
CA GLU A 779 56.09 26.89 -8.77
C GLU A 779 55.16 26.51 -7.61
N ASN A 780 54.36 25.46 -7.82
CA ASN A 780 53.31 25.03 -6.87
C ASN A 780 53.84 24.66 -5.48
N GLU A 781 55.12 24.30 -5.37
CA GLU A 781 55.82 23.96 -4.12
C GLU A 781 56.05 25.19 -3.23
N LEU A 782 56.01 26.39 -3.80
CA LEU A 782 56.20 27.68 -3.13
C LEU A 782 54.87 28.28 -2.63
N ILE A 783 53.71 27.67 -2.98
CA ILE A 783 52.38 28.22 -2.73
C ILE A 783 51.70 27.50 -1.57
N THR A 784 51.33 28.27 -0.57
CA THR A 784 50.46 27.79 0.52
C THR A 784 49.01 28.22 0.26
N TRP A 785 48.09 27.26 0.20
CA TRP A 785 46.70 27.50 -0.06
C TRP A 785 45.84 27.55 1.20
N ASN A 786 44.87 28.47 1.25
CA ASN A 786 43.87 28.56 2.27
C ASN A 786 42.47 28.88 1.68
N ILE A 787 41.44 28.45 2.29
CA ILE A 787 40.03 28.71 1.89
C ILE A 787 39.24 29.15 3.11
N SER A 788 38.48 30.24 2.98
CA SER A 788 37.79 30.85 4.12
C SER A 788 36.61 30.02 4.64
N ASP A 789 35.94 29.22 3.79
CA ASP A 789 34.89 28.31 4.20
C ASP A 789 35.02 26.95 3.50
N SER A 790 35.53 25.98 4.25
CA SER A 790 35.74 24.60 3.78
C SER A 790 34.45 23.80 3.57
N LYS A 791 33.27 24.33 3.96
CA LYS A 791 31.98 23.70 3.65
C LYS A 791 31.55 23.95 2.20
N ILE A 792 31.97 25.10 1.62
CA ILE A 792 31.60 25.49 0.26
C ILE A 792 32.50 24.81 -0.76
N ALA A 793 33.83 24.77 -0.48
CA ALA A 793 34.78 24.08 -1.32
C ALA A 793 36.03 23.63 -0.54
N LYS A 794 36.79 22.71 -1.09
CA LYS A 794 38.06 22.23 -0.52
C LYS A 794 39.14 22.23 -1.59
N ILE A 795 40.43 22.31 -1.14
CA ILE A 795 41.59 22.23 -2.02
C ILE A 795 42.37 20.96 -1.70
N GLU A 796 42.53 20.09 -2.66
CA GLU A 796 43.28 18.84 -2.56
C GLU A 796 44.25 18.73 -3.75
N ASN A 797 45.54 18.53 -3.47
CA ASN A 797 46.59 18.42 -4.50
C ASN A 797 46.59 19.58 -5.51
N ASN A 798 46.53 20.83 -5.04
CA ASN A 798 46.44 22.05 -5.85
C ASN A 798 45.21 22.13 -6.75
N ARG A 799 44.18 21.34 -6.45
CA ARG A 799 42.91 21.33 -7.16
C ARG A 799 41.77 21.76 -6.25
N LEU A 800 41.03 22.75 -6.68
CA LEU A 800 39.82 23.24 -5.99
C LEU A 800 38.66 22.36 -6.36
N ILE A 801 37.88 21.91 -5.38
CA ILE A 801 36.66 21.08 -5.54
C ILE A 801 35.49 21.79 -4.85
N ALA A 802 34.46 22.09 -5.61
CA ALA A 802 33.25 22.73 -5.09
C ALA A 802 32.31 21.68 -4.42
N THR A 803 31.94 21.88 -3.15
CA THR A 803 31.17 20.92 -2.36
C THR A 803 29.72 21.34 -2.11
N ASN A 804 29.49 22.60 -1.78
CA ASN A 804 28.17 23.16 -1.54
C ASN A 804 28.03 24.53 -2.16
N GLU A 805 26.81 24.97 -2.39
CA GLU A 805 26.51 26.31 -2.88
C GLU A 805 26.95 27.39 -1.87
N GLY A 806 27.46 28.49 -2.39
CA GLY A 806 27.87 29.65 -1.59
C GLY A 806 29.01 30.44 -2.22
N THR A 807 29.48 31.45 -1.49
CA THR A 807 30.61 32.25 -1.88
C THR A 807 31.68 32.18 -0.81
N THR A 808 32.93 31.88 -1.19
CA THR A 808 34.08 31.84 -0.29
C THR A 808 35.29 32.48 -0.95
N VAL A 809 36.34 32.74 -0.18
CA VAL A 809 37.58 33.33 -0.65
C VAL A 809 38.69 32.28 -0.59
N ILE A 810 39.46 32.20 -1.65
CA ILE A 810 40.67 31.38 -1.76
C ILE A 810 41.88 32.33 -1.64
N VAL A 811 42.83 31.93 -0.84
CA VAL A 811 44.06 32.71 -0.61
C VAL A 811 45.28 31.85 -0.94
N ALA A 812 46.18 32.41 -1.71
CA ALA A 812 47.53 31.86 -1.99
C ALA A 812 48.56 32.72 -1.33
N GLN A 813 49.54 32.11 -0.66
CA GLN A 813 50.65 32.81 -0.04
C GLN A 813 51.99 32.30 -0.61
N VAL A 814 52.85 33.21 -1.07
CA VAL A 814 54.14 32.93 -1.66
C VAL A 814 55.17 33.90 -1.07
N GLU A 815 56.18 33.41 -0.34
CA GLU A 815 57.27 34.21 0.30
C GLU A 815 56.81 35.44 1.10
N GLY A 816 55.61 35.34 1.73
CA GLY A 816 55.01 36.44 2.49
C GLY A 816 54.13 37.38 1.68
N LEU A 817 54.08 37.23 0.38
CA LEU A 817 53.14 37.93 -0.51
C LEU A 817 51.84 37.16 -0.60
N ILE A 818 50.72 37.85 -0.64
CA ILE A 818 49.39 37.25 -0.61
C ILE A 818 48.61 37.63 -1.88
N ALA A 819 48.00 36.61 -2.53
CA ALA A 819 46.99 36.79 -3.56
C ALA A 819 45.66 36.16 -3.10
N ALA A 820 44.51 36.76 -3.45
CA ALA A 820 43.21 36.25 -3.10
C ALA A 820 42.27 36.27 -4.32
N ALA A 821 41.38 35.27 -4.41
CA ALA A 821 40.34 35.16 -5.42
C ALA A 821 38.99 34.79 -4.77
N ILE A 822 37.89 35.25 -5.35
CA ILE A 822 36.53 34.93 -4.89
C ILE A 822 36.03 33.74 -5.66
N LEU A 823 35.58 32.71 -4.94
CA LEU A 823 34.92 31.54 -5.48
C LEU A 823 33.41 31.64 -5.25
N ASN A 824 32.64 31.55 -6.31
CA ASN A 824 31.19 31.37 -6.25
C ASN A 824 30.83 29.96 -6.70
N VAL A 825 30.18 29.23 -5.84
CA VAL A 825 29.65 27.90 -6.16
C VAL A 825 28.11 27.98 -6.26
N SER A 826 27.56 27.53 -7.38
CA SER A 826 26.15 27.51 -7.62
C SER A 826 25.66 26.07 -7.86
N LEU A 827 24.36 25.81 -7.61
CA LEU A 827 23.76 24.53 -7.89
C LEU A 827 23.61 24.29 -9.40
N LYS A 828 23.60 23.04 -9.80
CA LYS A 828 23.23 22.59 -11.15
C LYS A 828 21.74 22.69 -11.34
N LYS A 829 21.25 23.07 -12.52
CA LYS A 829 19.81 23.15 -12.79
C LYS A 829 19.24 21.77 -13.10
N ILE A 830 18.15 21.39 -12.42
CA ILE A 830 17.35 20.23 -12.75
C ILE A 830 16.31 20.59 -13.83
N ARG A 831 16.10 19.67 -14.78
CA ARG A 831 15.02 19.74 -15.76
C ARG A 831 14.14 18.51 -15.61
N LEU A 832 12.83 18.73 -15.45
CA LEU A 832 11.83 17.68 -15.67
C LEU A 832 11.58 17.61 -17.17
N PHE A 833 11.57 16.39 -17.71
CA PHE A 833 11.25 16.08 -19.10
C PHE A 833 9.96 15.28 -19.12
N ASP A 834 9.01 15.62 -19.93
CA ASP A 834 7.77 14.83 -20.14
C ASP A 834 7.04 14.46 -18.83
N VAL A 835 6.55 15.42 -18.10
CA VAL A 835 5.56 15.14 -17.05
C VAL A 835 4.21 15.01 -17.75
N ASN A 836 3.56 13.85 -17.59
CA ASN A 836 2.27 13.59 -18.22
C ASN A 836 1.20 14.54 -17.68
N TYR A 837 0.28 14.94 -18.58
CA TYR A 837 -0.93 15.64 -18.14
C TYR A 837 -1.70 14.73 -17.20
N LEU A 838 -2.12 15.28 -16.07
CA LEU A 838 -2.93 14.59 -15.10
C LEU A 838 -4.40 14.69 -15.50
N LYS A 839 -5.06 13.55 -15.71
CA LYS A 839 -6.51 13.49 -15.79
C LYS A 839 -7.08 13.49 -14.38
N SER A 840 -8.26 14.05 -14.21
CA SER A 840 -8.91 14.04 -12.88
C SER A 840 -9.12 12.64 -12.31
N SER A 841 -9.30 11.64 -13.17
CA SER A 841 -9.44 10.22 -12.80
C SER A 841 -8.11 9.47 -12.63
N SER A 842 -6.96 10.09 -12.89
CA SER A 842 -5.66 9.41 -12.85
C SER A 842 -5.14 9.28 -11.42
N ASN A 843 -4.61 8.12 -11.10
CA ASN A 843 -3.93 7.81 -9.83
C ASN A 843 -2.40 7.77 -9.95
N ILE A 844 -1.85 8.15 -11.09
CA ILE A 844 -0.41 8.16 -11.34
C ILE A 844 0.05 9.41 -12.08
N ILE A 845 1.21 9.93 -11.69
CA ILE A 845 1.98 10.93 -12.44
C ILE A 845 3.25 10.26 -12.92
N THR A 846 3.56 10.39 -14.20
CA THR A 846 4.79 9.86 -14.77
C THR A 846 5.60 10.94 -15.45
N GLY A 847 6.90 10.75 -15.53
CA GLY A 847 7.78 11.69 -16.20
C GLY A 847 9.21 11.18 -16.33
N LYS A 848 10.10 12.05 -16.74
CA LYS A 848 11.53 11.77 -16.84
C LYS A 848 12.34 12.85 -16.14
N GLY A 849 13.48 12.46 -15.58
CA GLY A 849 14.36 13.39 -14.87
C GLY A 849 15.79 12.88 -14.75
N ILE A 850 16.54 13.46 -13.84
CA ILE A 850 17.96 13.10 -13.63
C ILE A 850 18.05 11.88 -12.71
N VAL A 851 18.80 10.88 -13.13
CA VAL A 851 19.07 9.65 -12.33
C VAL A 851 19.53 9.99 -10.92
N GLY A 852 18.93 9.36 -9.92
CA GLY A 852 19.21 9.57 -8.51
C GLY A 852 18.63 10.87 -7.91
N ALA A 853 17.79 11.60 -8.64
CA ALA A 853 16.98 12.67 -8.07
C ALA A 853 15.72 12.11 -7.39
N THR A 854 15.27 12.76 -6.34
CA THR A 854 14.03 12.46 -5.62
C THR A 854 12.90 13.29 -6.20
N VAL A 855 11.75 12.68 -6.43
CA VAL A 855 10.56 13.34 -6.97
C VAL A 855 9.38 13.15 -6.01
N LYS A 856 8.58 14.17 -5.83
CA LYS A 856 7.37 14.21 -4.99
C LYS A 856 6.32 15.08 -5.66
N ALA A 857 5.05 14.87 -5.33
CA ALA A 857 3.97 15.73 -5.80
C ALA A 857 3.13 16.26 -4.62
N PHE A 858 2.72 17.54 -4.75
CA PHE A 858 1.99 18.27 -3.73
C PHE A 858 0.74 18.91 -4.32
N ASN A 859 -0.31 18.99 -3.53
CA ASN A 859 -1.49 19.82 -3.80
C ASN A 859 -1.74 20.73 -2.59
N ASN A 860 -1.84 22.06 -2.80
CA ASN A 860 -1.97 23.05 -1.72
C ASN A 860 -0.95 22.86 -0.58
N ASN A 861 0.33 22.57 -0.92
CA ASN A 861 1.43 22.28 -0.01
C ASN A 861 1.31 20.98 0.80
N GLU A 862 0.30 20.16 0.58
CA GLU A 862 0.21 18.81 1.14
C GLU A 862 0.85 17.79 0.20
N LEU A 863 1.67 16.89 0.74
CA LEU A 863 2.27 15.80 -0.03
C LEU A 863 1.18 14.78 -0.40
N ILE A 864 0.93 14.64 -1.70
CA ILE A 864 -0.13 13.77 -2.24
C ILE A 864 0.41 12.52 -2.94
N SER A 865 1.72 12.30 -2.97
CA SER A 865 2.35 11.16 -3.64
C SER A 865 3.25 10.36 -2.70
N ASP A 866 3.57 9.13 -3.11
CA ASP A 866 4.78 8.45 -2.65
C ASP A 866 6.04 9.26 -3.02
N THR A 867 7.18 8.90 -2.43
CA THR A 867 8.48 9.49 -2.78
C THR A 867 9.19 8.56 -3.74
N CYS A 868 9.50 9.02 -4.96
CA CYS A 868 10.19 8.25 -5.99
C CYS A 868 11.62 8.73 -6.19
N ILE A 869 12.57 7.80 -6.33
CA ILE A 869 13.95 8.09 -6.75
C ILE A 869 14.10 7.64 -8.20
N ILE A 870 14.55 8.54 -9.05
CA ILE A 870 14.67 8.28 -10.49
C ILE A 870 15.75 7.24 -10.76
N SER A 871 15.39 6.15 -11.38
CA SER A 871 16.23 5.02 -11.74
C SER A 871 17.07 5.29 -13.01
N SER A 872 17.89 4.31 -13.39
CA SER A 872 18.83 4.42 -14.53
C SER A 872 18.16 4.65 -15.89
N ASP A 873 16.87 4.31 -16.05
CA ASP A 873 16.08 4.56 -17.26
C ASP A 873 15.62 6.03 -17.40
N LYS A 874 15.96 6.88 -16.42
CA LYS A 874 15.61 8.31 -16.33
C LYS A 874 14.11 8.59 -16.23
N LYS A 875 13.30 7.62 -15.83
CA LYS A 875 11.86 7.75 -15.66
C LYS A 875 11.48 7.75 -14.19
N PHE A 876 10.34 8.34 -13.88
CA PHE A 876 9.70 8.22 -12.59
C PHE A 876 8.22 7.97 -12.72
N LEU A 877 7.64 7.38 -11.69
CA LEU A 877 6.22 7.14 -11.52
C LEU A 877 5.88 7.42 -10.06
N LEU A 878 4.94 8.32 -9.84
CA LEU A 878 4.39 8.65 -8.52
C LEU A 878 2.95 8.16 -8.45
N HIS A 879 2.58 7.49 -7.38
CA HIS A 879 1.20 7.15 -7.10
C HIS A 879 0.56 8.29 -6.31
N ILE A 880 -0.62 8.70 -6.74
CA ILE A 880 -1.42 9.75 -6.09
C ILE A 880 -2.87 9.30 -6.01
N GLU A 881 -3.65 9.92 -5.14
CA GLU A 881 -5.11 9.81 -5.25
C GLU A 881 -5.64 10.70 -6.40
N PRO A 882 -6.75 10.31 -7.06
CA PRO A 882 -7.37 11.16 -8.08
C PRO A 882 -7.66 12.55 -7.55
N GLN A 883 -7.35 13.56 -8.35
CA GLN A 883 -7.44 14.97 -7.96
C GLN A 883 -8.64 15.63 -8.64
N GLU A 884 -9.29 16.57 -7.94
CA GLU A 884 -10.38 17.36 -8.51
C GLU A 884 -9.95 18.04 -9.82
N PRO A 885 -10.82 18.08 -10.85
CA PRO A 885 -10.51 18.74 -12.10
C PRO A 885 -10.18 20.21 -11.88
N GLY A 886 -9.08 20.68 -12.46
CA GLY A 886 -8.57 22.04 -12.28
C GLY A 886 -7.60 22.22 -11.11
N SER A 887 -7.36 21.19 -10.29
CA SER A 887 -6.35 21.25 -9.23
C SER A 887 -4.95 21.46 -9.82
N GLU A 888 -4.19 22.36 -9.23
CA GLU A 888 -2.78 22.56 -9.55
C GLU A 888 -1.92 21.64 -8.67
N ILE A 889 -1.22 20.74 -9.32
CA ILE A 889 -0.32 19.80 -8.66
C ILE A 889 1.12 20.26 -8.90
N ILE A 890 1.86 20.46 -7.84
CA ILE A 890 3.28 20.82 -7.90
C ILE A 890 4.08 19.53 -7.86
N VAL A 891 4.84 19.24 -8.91
CA VAL A 891 5.81 18.14 -8.94
C VAL A 891 7.17 18.71 -8.65
N GLU A 892 7.70 18.40 -7.47
CA GLU A 892 9.03 18.82 -7.00
C GLU A 892 10.07 17.74 -7.33
N ILE A 893 11.22 18.18 -7.82
CA ILE A 893 12.37 17.31 -8.02
C ILE A 893 13.60 17.91 -7.35
N SER A 894 14.28 17.11 -6.54
CA SER A 894 15.46 17.54 -5.80
C SER A 894 16.60 16.52 -5.91
N LYS A 895 17.83 17.00 -5.91
CA LYS A 895 19.03 16.18 -5.89
C LYS A 895 20.19 16.97 -5.28
N HIS A 896 21.04 16.31 -4.48
CA HIS A 896 22.22 16.97 -3.93
C HIS A 896 23.09 17.60 -5.03
N GLY A 897 23.52 18.84 -4.82
CA GLY A 897 24.31 19.62 -5.79
C GLY A 897 23.51 20.28 -6.91
N TYR A 898 22.20 20.21 -6.87
CA TYR A 898 21.28 20.81 -7.86
C TYR A 898 20.27 21.76 -7.21
N GLU A 899 19.84 22.79 -7.94
CA GLU A 899 18.70 23.61 -7.53
C GLU A 899 17.45 22.71 -7.55
N THR A 900 16.67 22.71 -6.49
CA THR A 900 15.35 22.08 -6.49
C THR A 900 14.47 22.74 -7.54
N LYS A 901 13.76 21.94 -8.33
CA LYS A 901 12.84 22.43 -9.35
C LYS A 901 11.45 21.92 -9.10
N GLU A 902 10.50 22.79 -9.29
CA GLU A 902 9.08 22.51 -9.26
C GLU A 902 8.49 22.68 -10.66
N GLU A 903 7.53 21.85 -11.00
CA GLU A 903 6.73 21.96 -12.20
C GLU A 903 5.24 21.79 -11.84
N VAL A 904 4.44 22.76 -12.22
CA VAL A 904 3.01 22.76 -11.93
C VAL A 904 2.28 22.09 -13.09
N ILE A 905 1.52 21.05 -12.78
CA ILE A 905 0.63 20.39 -13.72
C ILE A 905 -0.80 20.54 -13.22
N THR A 906 -1.71 20.80 -14.12
CA THR A 906 -3.13 20.96 -13.77
C THR A 906 -3.86 19.66 -14.06
N SER A 907 -4.70 19.22 -13.12
CA SER A 907 -5.61 18.11 -13.31
C SER A 907 -6.63 18.49 -14.39
N LEU A 908 -6.62 17.78 -15.51
CA LEU A 908 -7.42 18.13 -16.67
C LEU A 908 -8.79 17.46 -16.63
N TYR A 909 -9.81 18.21 -17.03
CA TYR A 909 -11.13 17.65 -17.33
C TYR A 909 -11.04 16.64 -18.47
N GLU A 910 -11.81 15.57 -18.41
CA GLU A 910 -12.00 14.66 -19.53
C GLU A 910 -13.12 15.18 -20.43
N PHE A 911 -13.02 14.92 -21.73
CA PHE A 911 -14.11 15.23 -22.64
C PHE A 911 -15.20 14.16 -22.52
N ASP A 912 -16.40 14.56 -22.16
CA ASP A 912 -17.54 13.64 -22.03
C ASP A 912 -17.96 13.06 -23.38
N THR A 913 -17.82 13.82 -24.46
CA THR A 913 -18.22 13.38 -25.80
C THR A 913 -17.38 14.01 -26.92
N PHE A 914 -16.92 13.20 -27.85
CA PHE A 914 -16.34 13.66 -29.12
C PHE A 914 -16.75 12.73 -30.27
N TYR A 915 -17.73 13.18 -31.06
CA TYR A 915 -18.32 12.38 -32.13
C TYR A 915 -18.13 13.06 -33.48
N VAL A 916 -17.99 12.25 -34.53
CA VAL A 916 -18.06 12.68 -35.92
C VAL A 916 -19.38 12.15 -36.47
N ASP A 917 -20.26 13.07 -36.84
CA ASP A 917 -21.61 12.73 -37.32
C ASP A 917 -21.61 12.42 -38.83
N SER A 918 -20.82 13.16 -39.63
CA SER A 918 -20.71 12.89 -41.05
C SER A 918 -19.37 13.32 -41.66
N VAL A 919 -18.99 12.63 -42.74
CA VAL A 919 -17.89 12.99 -43.66
C VAL A 919 -18.49 13.10 -45.05
N GLU A 920 -18.66 14.29 -45.58
CA GLU A 920 -19.30 14.54 -46.84
C GLU A 920 -18.27 15.04 -47.87
N THR A 921 -18.22 14.42 -49.05
CA THR A 921 -17.49 14.90 -50.20
C THR A 921 -18.49 15.59 -51.17
N LEU A 922 -18.58 16.92 -51.12
CA LEU A 922 -19.53 17.69 -51.90
C LEU A 922 -19.13 17.92 -53.36
N ASP A 923 -17.81 17.85 -53.66
CA ASP A 923 -17.24 17.87 -55.02
C ASP A 923 -15.81 17.34 -55.00
N SER A 924 -15.16 17.26 -56.16
CA SER A 924 -13.82 16.72 -56.35
C SER A 924 -12.71 17.43 -55.59
N ASN A 925 -13.00 18.50 -54.87
CA ASN A 925 -11.99 19.36 -54.23
C ASN A 925 -12.26 19.66 -52.76
N ASN A 926 -13.43 19.35 -52.18
CA ASN A 926 -13.81 19.78 -50.82
C ASN A 926 -14.40 18.63 -50.00
N ILE A 927 -13.86 18.42 -48.81
CA ILE A 927 -14.35 17.47 -47.83
C ILE A 927 -14.83 18.26 -46.60
N TYR A 928 -16.02 17.96 -46.13
CA TYR A 928 -16.57 18.53 -44.89
C TYR A 928 -16.72 17.39 -43.85
N ILE A 929 -16.27 17.67 -42.65
CA ILE A 929 -16.47 16.78 -41.50
C ILE A 929 -17.32 17.56 -40.50
N SER A 930 -18.44 17.01 -40.11
CA SER A 930 -19.25 17.55 -39.03
C SER A 930 -19.34 16.58 -37.88
N GLY A 931 -19.57 17.10 -36.68
CA GLY A 931 -19.65 16.30 -35.47
C GLY A 931 -19.97 17.11 -34.24
N ARG A 932 -19.86 16.49 -33.11
CA ARG A 932 -20.14 17.05 -31.78
C ARG A 932 -18.95 16.93 -30.86
N GLY A 933 -18.82 17.87 -29.95
CA GLY A 933 -17.76 17.89 -28.96
C GLY A 933 -18.05 18.95 -27.87
N CYS A 934 -17.08 19.17 -27.02
CA CYS A 934 -17.20 20.12 -25.93
C CYS A 934 -17.22 21.59 -26.48
N SER A 935 -18.23 22.35 -26.13
CA SER A 935 -18.38 23.78 -26.59
C SER A 935 -17.14 24.60 -26.26
N GLY A 936 -16.65 25.38 -27.22
CA GLY A 936 -15.43 26.16 -27.07
C GLY A 936 -14.10 25.37 -27.29
N ALA A 937 -14.14 24.08 -27.51
CA ALA A 937 -12.96 23.31 -27.88
C ALA A 937 -12.55 23.59 -29.34
N TYR A 938 -11.27 23.40 -29.64
CA TYR A 938 -10.72 23.54 -30.99
C TYR A 938 -10.37 22.17 -31.55
N ILE A 939 -10.76 21.92 -32.79
CA ILE A 939 -10.49 20.66 -33.49
C ILE A 939 -9.52 20.94 -34.65
N ARG A 940 -8.52 20.07 -34.78
CA ARG A 940 -7.51 20.07 -35.86
C ARG A 940 -7.42 18.68 -36.49
N ALA A 941 -7.23 18.63 -37.77
CA ALA A 941 -7.09 17.40 -38.53
C ALA A 941 -5.62 17.15 -38.91
N TYR A 942 -5.20 15.89 -38.87
CA TYR A 942 -3.83 15.45 -39.13
C TYR A 942 -3.80 14.20 -40.02
N ILE A 943 -2.79 14.13 -40.90
CA ILE A 943 -2.40 12.93 -41.60
C ILE A 943 -0.93 12.63 -41.20
N LYS A 944 -0.63 11.46 -40.65
CA LYS A 944 0.73 11.07 -40.19
C LYS A 944 1.44 12.18 -39.42
N ASN A 945 0.74 12.79 -38.44
CA ASN A 945 1.19 13.92 -37.60
C ASN A 945 1.37 15.28 -38.29
N THR A 946 1.07 15.42 -39.57
CA THR A 946 1.07 16.72 -40.27
C THR A 946 -0.34 17.30 -40.27
N GLN A 947 -0.52 18.53 -39.75
CA GLN A 947 -1.81 19.20 -39.75
C GLN A 947 -2.27 19.52 -41.17
N ILE A 948 -3.53 19.21 -41.42
CA ILE A 948 -4.19 19.50 -42.69
C ILE A 948 -5.42 20.40 -42.48
N GLY A 949 -5.68 21.34 -43.37
CA GLY A 949 -6.79 22.28 -43.24
C GLY A 949 -6.65 23.28 -42.10
N LYS A 950 -7.65 24.12 -41.91
CA LYS A 950 -7.75 25.09 -40.79
C LYS A 950 -8.41 24.44 -39.60
N ALA A 951 -7.97 24.83 -38.39
CA ALA A 951 -8.66 24.43 -37.15
C ALA A 951 -10.10 25.02 -37.15
N CYS A 952 -11.04 24.27 -36.59
CA CYS A 952 -12.41 24.80 -36.33
C CYS A 952 -12.67 24.74 -34.81
N SER A 953 -13.58 25.61 -34.35
CA SER A 953 -14.07 25.60 -32.99
C SER A 953 -15.41 24.85 -32.91
N VAL A 954 -15.67 24.21 -31.78
CA VAL A 954 -16.99 23.69 -31.42
C VAL A 954 -17.86 24.84 -30.95
N ASN A 955 -19.04 25.03 -31.56
CA ASN A 955 -19.93 26.13 -31.21
C ASN A 955 -20.62 25.98 -29.84
N SER A 956 -21.43 26.96 -29.43
CA SER A 956 -22.16 26.94 -28.17
C SER A 956 -23.11 25.74 -28.01
N ASP A 957 -23.60 25.21 -29.10
CA ASP A 957 -24.55 24.08 -29.13
C ASP A 957 -23.86 22.73 -29.21
N GLY A 958 -22.51 22.75 -29.07
CA GLY A 958 -21.71 21.54 -29.04
C GLY A 958 -21.37 20.94 -30.41
N HIS A 959 -21.68 21.65 -31.52
CA HIS A 959 -21.42 21.14 -32.87
C HIS A 959 -20.20 21.79 -33.52
N PHE A 960 -19.54 21.11 -34.41
CA PHE A 960 -18.49 21.61 -35.26
C PHE A 960 -18.69 21.21 -36.72
N LYS A 961 -18.18 22.03 -37.63
CA LYS A 961 -18.08 21.72 -39.04
C LYS A 961 -16.70 22.14 -39.54
N MET A 962 -15.93 21.20 -40.06
CA MET A 962 -14.56 21.39 -40.51
C MET A 962 -14.46 21.18 -42.02
N HIS A 963 -13.76 22.08 -42.69
CA HIS A 963 -13.42 21.94 -44.10
C HIS A 963 -11.99 21.43 -44.25
N LEU A 964 -11.80 20.41 -45.05
CA LEU A 964 -10.48 19.86 -45.37
C LEU A 964 -10.21 20.01 -46.88
N PRO A 965 -8.91 20.18 -47.27
CA PRO A 965 -8.53 20.16 -48.67
C PRO A 965 -8.70 18.75 -49.27
N LYS A 966 -8.61 18.63 -50.56
CA LYS A 966 -8.68 17.32 -51.28
C LYS A 966 -7.71 16.29 -50.67
N ILE A 967 -8.25 15.17 -50.25
CA ILE A 967 -7.51 14.04 -49.69
C ILE A 967 -7.93 12.80 -50.50
N LYS A 968 -7.02 11.85 -50.69
CA LYS A 968 -7.33 10.56 -51.36
C LYS A 968 -8.32 9.78 -50.52
N SER A 969 -9.26 9.07 -51.17
CA SER A 969 -10.13 8.10 -50.51
C SER A 969 -9.29 7.07 -49.73
N ASP A 970 -9.84 6.46 -48.69
CA ASP A 970 -9.19 5.52 -47.74
C ASP A 970 -8.06 6.12 -46.90
N THR A 971 -7.86 7.44 -46.92
CA THR A 971 -6.84 8.08 -46.08
C THR A 971 -7.39 8.24 -44.66
N VAL A 972 -6.63 7.75 -43.69
CA VAL A 972 -6.93 7.94 -42.26
C VAL A 972 -6.55 9.36 -41.83
N VAL A 973 -7.53 10.12 -41.39
CA VAL A 973 -7.38 11.47 -40.82
C VAL A 973 -7.62 11.40 -39.32
N THR A 974 -6.68 11.86 -38.51
CA THR A 974 -6.84 11.97 -37.07
C THR A 974 -7.34 13.36 -36.71
N LEU A 975 -8.52 13.46 -36.15
CA LEU A 975 -9.03 14.69 -35.54
C LEU A 975 -8.55 14.76 -34.08
N LYS A 976 -8.00 15.91 -33.70
CA LYS A 976 -7.57 16.20 -32.33
C LYS A 976 -8.39 17.35 -31.79
N MET A 977 -9.16 17.10 -30.73
CA MET A 977 -9.90 18.13 -30.02
C MET A 977 -9.11 18.60 -28.81
N ARG A 978 -8.98 19.91 -28.62
CA ARG A 978 -8.27 20.52 -27.50
C ARG A 978 -9.06 21.69 -26.92
N GLN A 979 -9.05 21.79 -25.61
CA GLN A 979 -9.54 22.93 -24.86
C GLN A 979 -8.62 23.12 -23.64
N THR A 980 -8.51 24.36 -23.14
CA THR A 980 -7.73 24.65 -21.94
C THR A 980 -8.27 23.84 -20.76
N ASN A 981 -7.38 23.20 -20.01
CA ASN A 981 -7.68 22.34 -18.85
C ASN A 981 -8.39 21.00 -19.16
N TYR A 982 -8.42 20.58 -20.43
CA TYR A 982 -8.94 19.26 -20.82
C TYR A 982 -7.85 18.39 -21.45
N VAL A 983 -7.97 17.08 -21.27
CA VAL A 983 -7.12 16.09 -21.96
C VAL A 983 -7.44 16.17 -23.46
N THR A 984 -6.43 16.07 -24.30
CA THR A 984 -6.62 16.04 -25.76
C THR A 984 -7.39 14.77 -26.17
N ALA A 985 -8.56 14.92 -26.74
CA ALA A 985 -9.29 13.81 -27.35
C ALA A 985 -8.90 13.63 -28.82
N ASN A 986 -8.77 12.38 -29.26
CA ASN A 986 -8.41 12.03 -30.64
C ASN A 986 -9.47 11.11 -31.24
N LYS A 987 -9.81 11.34 -32.49
CA LYS A 987 -10.72 10.48 -33.27
C LYS A 987 -10.12 10.22 -34.65
N ASN A 988 -9.98 8.97 -35.02
CA ASN A 988 -9.56 8.61 -36.38
C ASN A 988 -10.80 8.42 -37.25
N ILE A 989 -10.75 8.95 -38.43
CA ILE A 989 -11.79 8.80 -39.47
C ILE A 989 -11.13 8.39 -40.80
N ILE A 990 -11.82 7.63 -41.57
CA ILE A 990 -11.39 7.25 -42.94
C ILE A 990 -12.17 8.13 -43.90
N ILE A 991 -11.49 8.76 -44.81
CA ILE A 991 -12.12 9.56 -45.87
C ILE A 991 -12.70 8.62 -46.91
N PRO A 992 -14.02 8.69 -47.19
CA PRO A 992 -14.69 7.78 -48.12
C PRO A 992 -14.21 7.93 -49.57
#